data_50291942f6b1c347574e8582ba526d8a
#
_entry.id   50291942f6b1c347574e8582ba526d8a
#
_cell.length_a   1.000
_cell.length_b   1.000
_cell.length_c   1.000
_cell.angle_alpha   90.00
_cell.angle_beta   90.00
_cell.angle_gamma   90.00
#
_symmetry.space_group_name_H-M   'P 1'
#
loop_
_entity.id
_entity.type
_entity.pdbx_description
1 polymer ?
#
loop_
_entity_poly.entity_id
_entity_poly.type
_entity_poly.pdbx_seq_one_letter_code
_entity_poly.pdbx_strand_id
1 'polypeptide(L)'
;MRRFRAAISTVLLLTSVFAAELKLKVVDPHSAAVAGARVAVLLENQTTPLKVLTTSSDGSISPTNLADGNYRVEVLAPGFAAYSANLKLPADANFTATLSLATVTETVVVSATRYPLPVNETGASVSTLESGELTNMQPVALNDSLRFLPGAVINTAGQRGGLASLFVRGGDSTYNKAFIDGVPVDEPGGTLNLGVVPLQSVDRLELLRGAQSTLYGSDAMTSVLQLYSRTGSSETPEILFGADGGNLWTAHGYGSVSGARGRFDYNVFADQFNTEGQNINDDYSNSLQGMNVGTRLSSFAFLRFRLRHSNSRTGVQGEWSFNGDPIYPPDEDQHARENDLLANLELTIAGPSQWQHHFSGYEYNHRTLNEDTVSDRGCDPTVFNFFDCYFNDTVHINRAGFNYQGDYTPRTWLQTTVGYEFEDENGYFNSIFVNSDPNGNFGQGFTHGLRLNQAVFLQQRLTRGRFSLIAGFRYVHNASFGDRVVPRVAASYVLQHGGQIFSGTRLRFAYAQGIKEPTFEESFGITGTFPALPNPNLKAEENRSYEAGLEQTFFAGRYALSAAYFNNQFRNQIEFTTDPITFEGFFLNLNRSFAQGAEVEFKGSISSHLQLDSAYNYTSTQILDAPGASSPNATGDPLLRRPKHSGSLLLNYFARGWGGNLGGSFVGRRPDSDFLGLGYDHAAGYALVNVGGWYNVHPRITLYANIENLLNRHYEEVVGYPALFLNFRAGLRFRLGGG
;
A
#
# COMPACT_ATOMS: atom_id res chain seq x y z
N MET A 1 42.77 -76.09 -31.63
CA MET A 1 42.97 -74.76 -31.03
C MET A 1 41.60 -74.17 -30.73
N ARG A 2 41.10 -74.34 -29.51
CA ARG A 2 39.77 -73.81 -29.06
C ARG A 2 40.05 -72.64 -28.13
N ARG A 3 39.52 -71.47 -28.50
CA ARG A 3 39.61 -70.27 -27.65
C ARG A 3 38.37 -70.22 -26.78
N PHE A 4 38.54 -70.26 -25.45
CA PHE A 4 37.55 -69.98 -24.43
C PHE A 4 37.28 -68.50 -24.39
N ARG A 5 36.02 -68.10 -24.53
CA ARG A 5 35.55 -66.77 -24.19
C ARG A 5 34.85 -66.86 -22.84
N ALA A 6 35.43 -66.26 -21.81
CA ALA A 6 34.76 -66.04 -20.53
C ALA A 6 33.91 -64.77 -20.60
N ALA A 7 32.58 -64.93 -20.43
CA ALA A 7 31.65 -63.82 -20.29
C ALA A 7 31.58 -63.41 -18.80
N ILE A 8 32.05 -62.21 -18.47
CA ILE A 8 31.88 -61.63 -17.17
C ILE A 8 30.52 -60.91 -17.18
N SER A 9 29.51 -61.49 -16.51
CA SER A 9 28.22 -60.86 -16.25
C SER A 9 28.34 -59.93 -15.04
N THR A 10 28.49 -58.64 -15.29
CA THR A 10 28.40 -57.61 -14.24
C THR A 10 26.91 -57.40 -13.91
N VAL A 11 26.49 -57.92 -12.78
CA VAL A 11 25.16 -57.63 -12.21
C VAL A 11 25.22 -56.23 -11.61
N LEU A 12 24.68 -55.24 -12.30
CA LEU A 12 24.37 -53.94 -11.74
C LEU A 12 23.19 -54.09 -10.76
N LEU A 13 23.48 -54.10 -9.47
CA LEU A 13 22.49 -53.90 -8.42
C LEU A 13 22.03 -52.44 -8.49
N LEU A 14 20.94 -52.21 -9.22
CA LEU A 14 20.18 -50.99 -9.10
C LEU A 14 19.48 -50.99 -7.72
N THR A 15 20.13 -50.39 -6.73
CA THR A 15 19.43 -49.99 -5.51
C THR A 15 18.43 -48.91 -5.90
N SER A 16 17.18 -49.27 -5.97
CA SER A 16 16.08 -48.32 -6.02
C SER A 16 16.13 -47.48 -4.73
N VAL A 17 16.70 -46.31 -4.79
CA VAL A 17 16.55 -45.30 -3.75
C VAL A 17 15.07 -44.92 -3.78
N PHE A 18 14.30 -45.42 -2.83
CA PHE A 18 12.96 -44.95 -2.59
C PHE A 18 13.08 -43.47 -2.18
N ALA A 19 12.78 -42.57 -3.07
CA ALA A 19 12.67 -41.17 -2.75
C ALA A 19 11.42 -40.95 -1.92
N ALA A 20 11.57 -40.54 -0.66
CA ALA A 20 10.45 -40.19 0.20
C ALA A 20 9.77 -38.91 -0.35
N GLU A 21 8.45 -38.91 -0.39
CA GLU A 21 7.64 -37.72 -0.67
C GLU A 21 7.29 -37.05 0.67
N LEU A 22 7.76 -35.85 0.89
CA LEU A 22 7.33 -35.02 2.04
C LEU A 22 6.05 -34.29 1.65
N LYS A 23 4.96 -34.50 2.40
CA LYS A 23 3.73 -33.69 2.34
C LYS A 23 3.71 -32.75 3.53
N LEU A 24 4.00 -31.50 3.28
CA LEU A 24 4.02 -30.47 4.30
C LEU A 24 2.81 -29.56 4.11
N LYS A 25 2.04 -29.36 5.19
CA LYS A 25 0.92 -28.41 5.26
C LYS A 25 1.27 -27.29 6.22
N VAL A 26 1.09 -26.05 5.80
CA VAL A 26 1.26 -24.85 6.63
C VAL A 26 -0.11 -24.34 7.02
N VAL A 27 -0.34 -24.16 8.31
CA VAL A 27 -1.61 -23.69 8.86
C VAL A 27 -1.36 -22.58 9.90
N ASP A 28 -2.39 -21.77 10.11
CA ASP A 28 -2.42 -20.77 11.17
C ASP A 28 -2.77 -21.41 12.54
N PRO A 29 -2.82 -20.64 13.67
CA PRO A 29 -3.19 -21.16 14.98
C PRO A 29 -4.63 -21.71 15.05
N HIS A 30 -5.50 -21.37 14.10
CA HIS A 30 -6.87 -21.84 14.01
C HIS A 30 -7.04 -23.00 13.01
N SER A 31 -5.91 -23.56 12.52
CA SER A 31 -5.87 -24.64 11.54
C SER A 31 -6.31 -24.25 10.11
N ALA A 32 -6.47 -22.95 9.82
CA ALA A 32 -6.72 -22.47 8.46
C ALA A 32 -5.45 -22.56 7.61
N ALA A 33 -5.60 -22.91 6.34
CA ALA A 33 -4.48 -23.05 5.41
C ALA A 33 -3.79 -21.71 5.15
N VAL A 34 -2.45 -21.67 5.21
CA VAL A 34 -1.65 -20.49 4.86
C VAL A 34 -1.11 -20.65 3.45
N ALA A 35 -1.76 -20.01 2.50
CA ALA A 35 -1.34 -19.95 1.10
C ALA A 35 -0.22 -18.91 0.90
N GLY A 36 0.67 -19.14 -0.08
CA GLY A 36 1.72 -18.18 -0.41
C GLY A 36 2.89 -18.15 0.58
N ALA A 37 2.93 -19.03 1.59
CA ALA A 37 4.07 -19.13 2.49
C ALA A 37 5.30 -19.66 1.76
N ARG A 38 6.44 -19.00 1.93
CA ARG A 38 7.74 -19.45 1.42
C ARG A 38 8.29 -20.55 2.33
N VAL A 39 8.56 -21.72 1.77
CA VAL A 39 9.09 -22.86 2.49
C VAL A 39 10.45 -23.26 1.93
N ALA A 40 11.49 -23.22 2.76
CA ALA A 40 12.81 -23.75 2.43
C ALA A 40 13.01 -25.11 3.11
N VAL A 41 13.41 -26.12 2.34
CA VAL A 41 13.76 -27.47 2.83
C VAL A 41 15.28 -27.65 2.75
N LEU A 42 15.91 -27.92 3.88
CA LEU A 42 17.37 -28.05 4.03
C LEU A 42 17.72 -29.41 4.64
N LEU A 43 18.95 -29.89 4.43
CA LEU A 43 19.52 -30.90 5.34
C LEU A 43 19.81 -30.24 6.69
N GLU A 44 19.61 -30.98 7.80
CA GLU A 44 19.57 -30.46 9.17
C GLU A 44 20.72 -29.51 9.54
N ASN A 45 21.94 -29.80 9.11
CA ASN A 45 23.13 -29.01 9.44
C ASN A 45 23.66 -28.16 8.27
N GLN A 46 22.85 -27.96 7.23
CA GLN A 46 23.27 -27.18 6.06
C GLN A 46 22.55 -25.83 5.98
N THR A 47 23.20 -24.85 5.35
CA THR A 47 22.64 -23.52 5.07
C THR A 47 22.22 -23.38 3.60
N THR A 48 22.42 -24.43 2.80
CA THR A 48 21.96 -24.47 1.40
C THR A 48 20.61 -25.13 1.33
N PRO A 49 19.55 -24.43 0.92
CA PRO A 49 18.27 -25.05 0.67
C PRO A 49 18.37 -26.08 -0.46
N LEU A 50 17.82 -27.26 -0.24
CA LEU A 50 17.62 -28.25 -1.31
C LEU A 50 16.49 -27.82 -2.24
N LYS A 51 15.43 -27.24 -1.65
CA LYS A 51 14.25 -26.74 -2.33
C LYS A 51 13.77 -25.47 -1.67
N VAL A 52 13.30 -24.52 -2.47
CA VAL A 52 12.50 -23.37 -2.00
C VAL A 52 11.19 -23.42 -2.77
N LEU A 53 10.08 -23.48 -2.05
CA LEU A 53 8.75 -23.68 -2.59
C LEU A 53 7.79 -22.65 -1.97
N THR A 54 6.67 -22.41 -2.62
CA THR A 54 5.58 -21.60 -2.09
C THR A 54 4.38 -22.50 -1.86
N THR A 55 3.71 -22.35 -0.70
CA THR A 55 2.52 -23.12 -0.37
C THR A 55 1.38 -22.81 -1.33
N SER A 56 0.68 -23.85 -1.73
CA SER A 56 -0.55 -23.74 -2.50
C SER A 56 -1.71 -23.21 -1.65
N SER A 57 -2.86 -23.08 -2.27
CA SER A 57 -4.11 -22.59 -1.68
C SER A 57 -4.55 -23.33 -0.42
N ASP A 58 -4.33 -24.65 -0.39
CA ASP A 58 -4.61 -25.51 0.76
C ASP A 58 -3.47 -25.53 1.79
N GLY A 59 -2.51 -24.59 1.67
CA GLY A 59 -1.33 -24.50 2.53
C GLY A 59 -0.30 -25.58 2.29
N SER A 60 -0.44 -26.45 1.28
CA SER A 60 0.42 -27.62 1.10
C SER A 60 1.58 -27.38 0.14
N ILE A 61 2.68 -28.11 0.37
CA ILE A 61 3.75 -28.37 -0.60
C ILE A 61 4.08 -29.87 -0.61
N SER A 62 4.55 -30.34 -1.75
CA SER A 62 4.99 -31.74 -1.91
C SER A 62 6.36 -31.76 -2.62
N PRO A 63 7.45 -31.46 -1.92
CA PRO A 63 8.80 -31.62 -2.49
C PRO A 63 9.09 -33.09 -2.76
N THR A 64 9.36 -33.41 -4.02
CA THR A 64 9.72 -34.74 -4.47
C THR A 64 11.24 -34.98 -4.47
N ASN A 65 11.66 -36.23 -4.52
CA ASN A 65 13.07 -36.64 -4.61
C ASN A 65 13.92 -36.25 -3.37
N LEU A 66 13.34 -36.35 -2.18
CA LEU A 66 14.09 -36.28 -0.93
C LEU A 66 14.54 -37.69 -0.52
N ALA A 67 15.82 -37.87 -0.20
CA ALA A 67 16.33 -39.11 0.35
C ALA A 67 15.89 -39.27 1.81
N ASP A 68 15.94 -40.49 2.35
CA ASP A 68 15.79 -40.70 3.79
C ASP A 68 16.87 -39.94 4.56
N GLY A 69 16.50 -39.22 5.60
CA GLY A 69 17.45 -38.40 6.37
C GLY A 69 16.81 -37.37 7.26
N ASN A 70 17.64 -36.57 7.90
CA ASN A 70 17.24 -35.46 8.77
C ASN A 70 17.23 -34.16 7.95
N TYR A 71 16.10 -33.45 8.04
CA TYR A 71 15.87 -32.21 7.34
C TYR A 71 15.48 -31.11 8.33
N ARG A 72 15.74 -29.87 7.95
CA ARG A 72 15.19 -28.68 8.57
C ARG A 72 14.27 -27.98 7.56
N VAL A 73 13.09 -27.61 8.02
CA VAL A 73 12.13 -26.82 7.26
C VAL A 73 12.05 -25.45 7.87
N GLU A 74 12.17 -24.40 7.04
CA GLU A 74 11.97 -23.00 7.43
C GLU A 74 10.78 -22.44 6.66
N VAL A 75 9.82 -21.83 7.37
CA VAL A 75 8.60 -21.26 6.78
C VAL A 75 8.52 -19.78 7.12
N LEU A 76 8.33 -18.96 6.08
CA LEU A 76 8.10 -17.52 6.17
C LEU A 76 6.75 -17.20 5.52
N ALA A 77 5.84 -16.67 6.31
CA ALA A 77 4.53 -16.21 5.83
C ALA A 77 4.23 -14.83 6.40
N PRO A 78 3.74 -13.90 5.56
CA PRO A 78 3.36 -12.56 6.01
C PRO A 78 2.35 -12.59 7.16
N GLY A 79 2.52 -11.71 8.16
CA GLY A 79 1.66 -11.67 9.35
C GLY A 79 1.97 -12.73 10.42
N PHE A 80 2.89 -13.68 10.14
CA PHE A 80 3.28 -14.74 11.07
C PHE A 80 4.73 -14.60 11.51
N ALA A 81 5.06 -15.22 12.64
CA ALA A 81 6.44 -15.40 13.06
C ALA A 81 7.17 -16.38 12.14
N ALA A 82 8.47 -16.19 11.94
CA ALA A 82 9.28 -17.15 11.22
C ALA A 82 9.27 -18.51 11.94
N TYR A 83 8.98 -19.59 11.20
CA TYR A 83 8.85 -20.93 11.75
C TYR A 83 10.02 -21.81 11.30
N SER A 84 10.56 -22.64 12.20
CA SER A 84 11.57 -23.64 11.86
C SER A 84 11.30 -24.94 12.63
N ALA A 85 11.44 -26.08 11.93
CA ALA A 85 11.32 -27.40 12.51
C ALA A 85 12.30 -28.40 11.91
N ASN A 86 12.76 -29.36 12.69
CA ASN A 86 13.55 -30.49 12.21
C ASN A 86 12.59 -31.67 11.95
N LEU A 87 12.83 -32.36 10.82
CA LEU A 87 12.04 -33.50 10.34
C LEU A 87 12.96 -34.66 10.06
N LYS A 88 12.49 -35.88 10.26
CA LYS A 88 13.18 -37.11 9.89
C LYS A 88 12.36 -37.90 8.88
N LEU A 89 12.83 -37.98 7.65
CA LEU A 89 12.18 -38.81 6.62
C LEU A 89 12.70 -40.26 6.69
N PRO A 90 11.80 -41.26 6.48
CA PRO A 90 10.39 -41.14 6.09
C PRO A 90 9.40 -41.01 7.27
N ALA A 91 9.84 -40.94 8.54
CA ALA A 91 8.93 -40.93 9.69
C ALA A 91 7.96 -39.73 9.68
N ASP A 92 8.47 -38.54 9.29
CA ASP A 92 7.70 -37.28 9.22
C ASP A 92 7.25 -36.93 7.79
N ALA A 93 6.96 -37.94 6.97
CA ALA A 93 6.54 -37.72 5.58
C ALA A 93 5.25 -36.91 5.43
N ASN A 94 4.37 -36.87 6.45
CA ASN A 94 3.21 -36.00 6.53
C ASN A 94 3.40 -35.05 7.73
N PHE A 95 3.78 -33.82 7.47
CA PHE A 95 4.08 -32.83 8.51
C PHE A 95 3.18 -31.61 8.40
N THR A 96 2.67 -31.12 9.52
CA THR A 96 1.91 -29.87 9.61
C THR A 96 2.71 -28.85 10.40
N ALA A 97 3.06 -27.75 9.73
CA ALA A 97 3.68 -26.58 10.34
C ALA A 97 2.57 -25.63 10.81
N THR A 98 2.33 -25.55 12.10
CA THR A 98 1.40 -24.57 12.68
C THR A 98 2.18 -23.31 12.99
N LEU A 99 1.89 -22.23 12.28
CA LEU A 99 2.52 -20.93 12.49
C LEU A 99 1.95 -20.26 13.72
N SER A 100 2.75 -19.50 14.45
CA SER A 100 2.28 -18.58 15.47
C SER A 100 2.06 -17.20 14.86
N LEU A 101 1.07 -16.45 15.37
CA LEU A 101 0.96 -15.05 15.06
C LEU A 101 2.26 -14.33 15.43
N ALA A 102 2.70 -13.40 14.59
CA ALA A 102 3.93 -12.68 14.84
C ALA A 102 3.87 -11.93 16.17
N THR A 103 4.96 -12.01 16.93
CA THR A 103 5.20 -11.01 17.97
C THR A 103 5.54 -9.69 17.31
N VAL A 104 5.50 -8.60 18.05
CA VAL A 104 5.74 -7.22 17.53
C VAL A 104 7.02 -7.09 16.67
N THR A 105 8.00 -7.96 16.88
CA THR A 105 9.32 -7.89 16.24
C THR A 105 9.62 -9.01 15.26
N GLU A 106 8.73 -9.98 15.12
CA GLU A 106 8.94 -11.18 14.29
C GLU A 106 8.02 -11.22 13.06
N THR A 107 7.25 -10.15 12.84
CA THR A 107 6.36 -10.04 11.67
C THR A 107 7.14 -10.21 10.37
N VAL A 108 6.65 -11.07 9.49
CA VAL A 108 7.15 -11.23 8.13
C VAL A 108 6.44 -10.23 7.23
N VAL A 109 7.20 -9.48 6.45
CA VAL A 109 6.70 -8.49 5.49
C VAL A 109 7.21 -8.79 4.08
N VAL A 110 6.51 -8.31 3.07
CA VAL A 110 6.88 -8.49 1.65
C VAL A 110 7.36 -7.17 1.04
N SER A 111 6.78 -6.05 1.40
CA SER A 111 7.02 -4.74 0.77
C SER A 111 8.50 -4.30 0.82
N ALA A 112 9.25 -4.68 1.85
CA ALA A 112 10.65 -4.28 1.96
C ALA A 112 11.60 -4.91 0.94
N THR A 113 11.23 -6.06 0.36
CA THR A 113 12.13 -6.87 -0.50
C THR A 113 11.44 -7.51 -1.70
N ARG A 114 10.13 -7.39 -1.83
CA ARG A 114 9.25 -8.10 -2.78
C ARG A 114 9.24 -9.63 -2.58
N TYR A 115 9.70 -10.12 -1.45
CA TYR A 115 9.55 -11.51 -1.00
C TYR A 115 9.42 -11.53 0.53
N PRO A 116 8.82 -12.59 1.11
CA PRO A 116 8.63 -12.68 2.55
C PRO A 116 9.96 -12.64 3.32
N LEU A 117 10.10 -11.68 4.23
CA LEU A 117 11.28 -11.48 5.06
C LEU A 117 10.88 -10.99 6.46
N PRO A 118 11.49 -11.49 7.55
CA PRO A 118 11.29 -10.92 8.88
C PRO A 118 11.65 -9.43 8.94
N VAL A 119 10.80 -8.62 9.54
CA VAL A 119 10.98 -7.15 9.65
C VAL A 119 12.33 -6.78 10.26
N ASN A 120 12.82 -7.56 11.20
CA ASN A 120 14.12 -7.34 11.85
C ASN A 120 15.34 -7.50 10.91
N GLU A 121 15.16 -8.07 9.73
CA GLU A 121 16.22 -8.19 8.70
C GLU A 121 16.14 -7.10 7.61
N THR A 122 15.06 -6.31 7.56
CA THR A 122 14.81 -5.40 6.43
C THR A 122 15.70 -4.15 6.42
N GLY A 123 16.16 -3.69 7.58
CA GLY A 123 16.88 -2.42 7.71
C GLY A 123 16.03 -1.16 7.42
N ALA A 124 14.73 -1.32 7.08
CA ALA A 124 13.80 -0.25 6.73
C ALA A 124 12.64 -0.16 7.74
N SER A 125 11.93 0.97 7.76
CA SER A 125 10.72 1.18 8.56
C SER A 125 9.50 0.65 7.84
N VAL A 126 8.88 -0.41 8.37
CA VAL A 126 7.63 -1.00 7.84
C VAL A 126 6.58 -1.02 8.93
N SER A 127 5.37 -0.61 8.61
CA SER A 127 4.20 -0.72 9.48
C SER A 127 3.12 -1.53 8.78
N THR A 128 2.40 -2.36 9.54
CA THR A 128 1.36 -3.25 9.00
C THR A 128 0.06 -3.06 9.75
N LEU A 129 -1.07 -3.26 9.07
CA LEU A 129 -2.38 -3.53 9.65
C LEU A 129 -2.85 -4.88 9.13
N GLU A 130 -3.15 -5.77 10.05
CA GLU A 130 -3.60 -7.12 9.75
C GLU A 130 -5.13 -7.22 9.74
N SER A 131 -5.67 -8.29 9.17
CA SER A 131 -7.11 -8.55 9.04
C SER A 131 -7.90 -8.39 10.36
N GLY A 132 -7.32 -8.80 11.49
CA GLY A 132 -7.95 -8.65 12.82
C GLY A 132 -8.13 -7.18 13.22
N GLU A 133 -7.13 -6.35 12.99
CA GLU A 133 -7.18 -4.90 13.28
C GLU A 133 -8.16 -4.19 12.35
N LEU A 134 -8.13 -4.50 11.04
CA LEU A 134 -9.09 -3.99 10.07
C LEU A 134 -10.53 -4.40 10.44
N THR A 135 -10.72 -5.64 10.92
CA THR A 135 -12.03 -6.12 11.40
C THR A 135 -12.52 -5.37 12.64
N ASN A 136 -11.62 -5.00 13.55
CA ASN A 136 -11.97 -4.20 14.72
C ASN A 136 -12.31 -2.74 14.34
N MET A 137 -11.55 -2.15 13.43
CA MET A 137 -11.68 -0.75 13.01
C MET A 137 -12.85 -0.51 12.06
N GLN A 138 -13.15 -1.49 11.20
CA GLN A 138 -14.22 -1.44 10.18
C GLN A 138 -14.16 -0.16 9.31
N PRO A 139 -13.00 0.15 8.71
CA PRO A 139 -12.84 1.34 7.89
C PRO A 139 -13.69 1.25 6.62
N VAL A 140 -14.19 2.38 6.14
CA VAL A 140 -14.91 2.47 4.86
C VAL A 140 -13.92 2.55 3.71
N ALA A 141 -12.94 3.46 3.82
CA ALA A 141 -11.94 3.69 2.80
C ALA A 141 -10.52 3.65 3.40
N LEU A 142 -9.54 3.68 2.53
CA LEU A 142 -8.13 3.49 2.88
C LEU A 142 -7.61 4.58 3.84
N ASN A 143 -8.01 5.83 3.65
CA ASN A 143 -7.64 6.96 4.51
C ASN A 143 -8.04 6.75 5.97
N ASP A 144 -9.15 6.07 6.26
CA ASP A 144 -9.62 5.80 7.63
C ASP A 144 -8.63 4.94 8.44
N SER A 145 -7.98 3.99 7.78
CA SER A 145 -7.03 3.08 8.41
C SER A 145 -5.61 3.67 8.49
N LEU A 146 -5.17 4.37 7.44
CA LEU A 146 -3.81 4.90 7.35
C LEU A 146 -3.47 5.90 8.44
N ARG A 147 -4.45 6.68 8.94
CA ARG A 147 -4.23 7.69 9.99
C ARG A 147 -3.74 7.11 11.33
N PHE A 148 -3.80 5.79 11.51
CA PHE A 148 -3.27 5.10 12.68
C PHE A 148 -1.88 4.50 12.46
N LEU A 149 -1.34 4.57 11.23
CA LEU A 149 0.01 4.09 10.95
C LEU A 149 1.06 5.15 11.27
N PRO A 150 2.20 4.74 11.88
CA PRO A 150 3.32 5.63 12.15
C PRO A 150 3.80 6.36 10.89
N GLY A 151 4.07 7.66 11.00
CA GLY A 151 4.62 8.48 9.93
C GLY A 151 3.64 8.86 8.82
N ALA A 152 2.40 8.37 8.85
CA ALA A 152 1.35 8.75 7.91
C ALA A 152 0.59 9.98 8.42
N VAL A 153 0.46 11.00 7.58
CA VAL A 153 -0.42 12.15 7.78
C VAL A 153 -1.43 12.16 6.66
N ILE A 154 -2.71 12.11 7.00
CA ILE A 154 -3.82 12.14 6.05
C ILE A 154 -4.43 13.54 6.08
N ASN A 155 -4.66 14.09 4.91
CA ASN A 155 -5.47 15.29 4.72
C ASN A 155 -6.62 14.97 3.77
N THR A 156 -7.85 15.06 4.25
CA THR A 156 -9.07 14.84 3.48
C THR A 156 -9.78 16.17 3.27
N ALA A 157 -10.17 16.47 2.05
CA ALA A 157 -10.98 17.63 1.73
C ALA A 157 -12.45 17.34 2.10
N GLY A 158 -12.80 17.62 3.34
CA GLY A 158 -14.17 17.55 3.85
C GLY A 158 -14.72 16.14 4.06
N GLN A 159 -15.74 15.83 3.30
CA GLN A 159 -16.66 14.70 3.43
C GLN A 159 -16.07 13.33 3.09
N ARG A 160 -16.87 12.28 3.21
CA ARG A 160 -16.55 10.96 2.70
C ARG A 160 -16.42 10.98 1.17
N GLY A 161 -15.41 10.24 0.67
CA GLY A 161 -15.10 10.25 -0.75
C GLY A 161 -14.38 11.50 -1.23
N GLY A 162 -14.31 12.57 -0.42
CA GLY A 162 -13.50 13.75 -0.71
C GLY A 162 -12.04 13.40 -0.96
N LEU A 163 -11.32 14.26 -1.68
CA LEU A 163 -9.91 14.04 -2.02
C LEU A 163 -9.07 13.83 -0.74
N ALA A 164 -8.60 12.62 -0.55
CA ALA A 164 -7.78 12.24 0.60
C ALA A 164 -6.34 11.94 0.16
N SER A 165 -5.42 12.69 0.72
CA SER A 165 -3.98 12.68 0.38
C SER A 165 -3.16 12.12 1.52
N LEU A 166 -2.11 11.33 1.20
CA LEU A 166 -1.14 10.80 2.15
C LEU A 166 0.17 11.59 2.08
N PHE A 167 0.64 12.04 3.22
CA PHE A 167 1.96 12.67 3.37
C PHE A 167 2.83 11.85 4.30
N VAL A 168 3.98 11.39 3.82
CA VAL A 168 4.92 10.59 4.61
C VAL A 168 6.27 11.30 4.68
N ARG A 169 6.77 11.51 5.92
CA ARG A 169 8.11 12.10 6.16
C ARG A 169 8.34 13.41 5.41
N GLY A 170 7.30 14.24 5.31
CA GLY A 170 7.37 15.57 4.71
C GLY A 170 7.39 15.60 3.18
N GLY A 171 7.27 14.44 2.51
CA GLY A 171 7.12 14.38 1.06
C GLY A 171 5.75 14.87 0.59
N ASP A 172 5.59 15.04 -0.71
CA ASP A 172 4.32 15.35 -1.33
C ASP A 172 3.37 14.14 -1.36
N SER A 173 2.08 14.37 -1.54
CA SER A 173 1.10 13.29 -1.69
C SER A 173 1.38 12.40 -2.90
N THR A 174 1.94 12.97 -3.96
CA THR A 174 2.33 12.28 -5.19
C THR A 174 3.63 11.47 -5.07
N TYR A 175 4.30 11.51 -3.91
CA TYR A 175 5.55 10.78 -3.66
C TYR A 175 5.36 9.42 -3.00
N ASN A 176 4.12 8.93 -2.97
CA ASN A 176 3.73 7.70 -2.31
C ASN A 176 3.13 6.71 -3.31
N LYS A 177 3.89 5.70 -3.72
CA LYS A 177 3.42 4.68 -4.66
C LYS A 177 2.48 3.69 -3.98
N ALA A 178 1.32 3.46 -4.57
CA ALA A 178 0.32 2.54 -4.02
C ALA A 178 0.09 1.33 -4.93
N PHE A 179 -0.08 0.17 -4.30
CA PHE A 179 -0.34 -1.09 -5.00
C PHE A 179 -1.51 -1.83 -4.37
N ILE A 180 -2.33 -2.42 -5.21
CA ILE A 180 -3.30 -3.46 -4.82
C ILE A 180 -2.88 -4.76 -5.50
N ASP A 181 -2.52 -5.77 -4.69
CA ASP A 181 -2.08 -7.07 -5.18
C ASP A 181 -0.92 -7.01 -6.20
N GLY A 182 -0.01 -6.05 -6.01
CA GLY A 182 1.16 -5.85 -6.86
C GLY A 182 0.92 -5.03 -8.14
N VAL A 183 -0.30 -4.55 -8.36
CA VAL A 183 -0.64 -3.62 -9.46
C VAL A 183 -0.59 -2.19 -8.96
N PRO A 184 0.16 -1.26 -9.61
CA PRO A 184 0.13 0.15 -9.24
C PRO A 184 -1.24 0.76 -9.55
N VAL A 185 -1.79 1.52 -8.59
CA VAL A 185 -3.13 2.13 -8.68
C VAL A 185 -3.11 3.65 -8.59
N ASP A 186 -1.94 4.25 -8.48
CA ASP A 186 -1.73 5.69 -8.65
C ASP A 186 -1.73 6.07 -10.13
N GLU A 187 -2.12 7.29 -10.48
CA GLU A 187 -1.91 7.83 -11.81
C GLU A 187 -0.39 8.02 -12.10
N PRO A 188 0.06 8.03 -13.36
CA PRO A 188 1.42 8.41 -13.72
C PRO A 188 1.78 9.81 -13.20
N GLY A 189 2.80 9.86 -12.32
CA GLY A 189 3.14 11.06 -11.54
C GLY A 189 2.60 11.06 -10.12
N GLY A 190 1.98 9.94 -9.67
CA GLY A 190 1.74 9.63 -8.26
C GLY A 190 0.42 10.11 -7.66
N THR A 191 -0.52 10.63 -8.45
CA THR A 191 -1.84 11.06 -7.94
C THR A 191 -2.68 9.85 -7.52
N LEU A 192 -3.32 9.91 -6.36
CA LEU A 192 -4.26 8.89 -5.87
C LEU A 192 -5.21 9.50 -4.83
N ASN A 193 -6.51 9.31 -5.01
CA ASN A 193 -7.50 9.64 -4.00
C ASN A 193 -7.73 8.44 -3.05
N LEU A 194 -7.19 8.50 -1.83
CA LEU A 194 -7.35 7.44 -0.83
C LEU A 194 -8.78 7.34 -0.27
N GLY A 195 -9.57 8.41 -0.39
CA GLY A 195 -10.94 8.50 0.13
C GLY A 195 -11.94 7.60 -0.59
N VAL A 196 -11.61 7.16 -1.80
CA VAL A 196 -12.48 6.31 -2.64
C VAL A 196 -11.95 4.89 -2.83
N VAL A 197 -10.82 4.52 -2.22
CA VAL A 197 -10.28 3.16 -2.24
C VAL A 197 -10.92 2.32 -1.13
N PRO A 198 -11.90 1.44 -1.42
CA PRO A 198 -12.59 0.65 -0.39
C PRO A 198 -11.71 -0.50 0.10
N LEU A 199 -11.86 -0.85 1.39
CA LEU A 199 -11.05 -1.88 2.06
C LEU A 199 -11.75 -3.24 2.21
N GLN A 200 -12.94 -3.40 1.67
CA GLN A 200 -13.60 -4.71 1.71
C GLN A 200 -12.76 -5.78 1.04
N SER A 201 -12.64 -6.92 1.71
CA SER A 201 -11.81 -8.06 1.26
C SER A 201 -10.29 -7.81 1.21
N VAL A 202 -9.80 -6.75 1.83
CA VAL A 202 -8.37 -6.57 2.11
C VAL A 202 -8.03 -7.33 3.38
N ASP A 203 -7.00 -8.16 3.31
CA ASP A 203 -6.53 -9.00 4.43
C ASP A 203 -5.38 -8.34 5.19
N ARG A 204 -4.58 -7.55 4.49
CA ARG A 204 -3.42 -6.88 5.07
C ARG A 204 -3.02 -5.63 4.28
N LEU A 205 -2.50 -4.65 5.02
CA LEU A 205 -1.91 -3.43 4.52
C LEU A 205 -0.48 -3.29 5.05
N GLU A 206 0.47 -2.93 4.18
CA GLU A 206 1.85 -2.60 4.54
C GLU A 206 2.19 -1.20 4.08
N LEU A 207 2.71 -0.36 4.97
CA LEU A 207 3.30 0.94 4.67
C LEU A 207 4.81 0.88 4.89
N LEU A 208 5.57 0.90 3.80
CA LEU A 208 7.03 0.96 3.81
C LEU A 208 7.46 2.41 3.64
N ARG A 209 8.14 2.97 4.64
CA ARG A 209 8.57 4.38 4.67
C ARG A 209 10.01 4.57 4.15
N GLY A 210 10.27 5.73 3.57
CA GLY A 210 11.53 6.10 2.90
C GLY A 210 11.49 5.78 1.41
N ALA A 211 12.50 6.25 0.66
CA ALA A 211 12.58 6.06 -0.79
C ALA A 211 12.70 4.58 -1.17
N GLN A 212 11.91 4.13 -2.14
CA GLN A 212 11.80 2.72 -2.54
C GLN A 212 11.83 2.51 -4.06
N SER A 213 12.20 3.53 -4.83
CA SER A 213 12.17 3.45 -6.30
C SER A 213 13.08 2.37 -6.88
N THR A 214 14.07 1.89 -6.12
CA THR A 214 14.91 0.73 -6.54
C THR A 214 14.08 -0.53 -6.80
N LEU A 215 13.04 -0.77 -6.01
CA LEU A 215 12.17 -1.95 -6.19
C LEU A 215 10.86 -1.61 -6.89
N TYR A 216 10.32 -0.41 -6.69
CA TYR A 216 8.95 -0.07 -7.05
C TYR A 216 8.83 0.98 -8.16
N GLY A 217 9.96 1.47 -8.69
CA GLY A 217 9.98 2.41 -9.81
C GLY A 217 9.63 3.84 -9.42
N SER A 218 9.12 4.58 -10.40
CA SER A 218 8.70 5.98 -10.24
C SER A 218 7.65 6.13 -9.15
N ASP A 219 7.58 7.33 -8.55
CA ASP A 219 6.62 7.78 -7.54
C ASP A 219 6.82 7.20 -6.14
N ALA A 220 7.66 6.16 -5.98
CA ALA A 220 8.03 5.60 -4.68
C ALA A 220 9.14 6.44 -3.98
N MET A 221 8.94 7.77 -3.87
CA MET A 221 9.93 8.70 -3.35
C MET A 221 9.99 8.78 -1.82
N THR A 222 8.85 8.63 -1.13
CA THR A 222 8.81 8.71 0.34
C THR A 222 8.14 7.54 1.01
N SER A 223 7.29 6.81 0.29
CA SER A 223 6.73 5.55 0.78
C SER A 223 6.23 4.63 -0.34
N VAL A 224 5.99 3.39 0.05
CA VAL A 224 5.20 2.41 -0.73
C VAL A 224 4.10 1.86 0.15
N LEU A 225 2.89 1.89 -0.36
CA LEU A 225 1.70 1.33 0.24
C LEU A 225 1.31 0.07 -0.52
N GLN A 226 1.14 -1.05 0.19
CA GLN A 226 0.74 -2.33 -0.39
C GLN A 226 -0.54 -2.83 0.27
N LEU A 227 -1.56 -3.12 -0.53
CA LEU A 227 -2.78 -3.78 -0.10
C LEU A 227 -2.80 -5.21 -0.65
N TYR A 228 -3.10 -6.16 0.21
CA TYR A 228 -3.19 -7.59 -0.14
C TYR A 228 -4.62 -8.08 0.04
N SER A 229 -5.21 -8.59 -1.04
CA SER A 229 -6.57 -9.13 -1.03
C SER A 229 -6.63 -10.48 -0.34
N ARG A 230 -7.75 -10.72 0.35
CA ARG A 230 -8.05 -11.99 1.02
C ARG A 230 -8.09 -13.14 0.01
N THR A 231 -7.55 -14.29 0.43
CA THR A 231 -7.63 -15.57 -0.28
C THR A 231 -8.59 -16.52 0.43
N GLY A 232 -9.03 -17.57 -0.25
CA GLY A 232 -9.75 -18.67 0.39
C GLY A 232 -8.82 -19.60 1.14
N SER A 233 -9.19 -20.05 2.34
CA SER A 233 -8.38 -20.94 3.17
C SER A 233 -9.14 -22.13 3.76
N SER A 234 -10.46 -22.09 3.80
CA SER A 234 -11.31 -23.16 4.38
C SER A 234 -11.76 -24.18 3.34
N GLU A 235 -11.69 -25.48 3.67
CA GLU A 235 -12.22 -26.56 2.82
C GLU A 235 -13.76 -26.49 2.69
N THR A 236 -14.45 -26.10 3.75
CA THR A 236 -15.87 -25.77 3.71
C THR A 236 -16.03 -24.34 3.23
N PRO A 237 -16.75 -24.07 2.14
CA PRO A 237 -16.96 -22.70 1.69
C PRO A 237 -17.48 -21.80 2.81
N GLU A 238 -16.86 -20.64 2.98
CA GLU A 238 -17.33 -19.57 3.87
C GLU A 238 -18.15 -18.59 3.08
N ILE A 239 -19.40 -18.38 3.49
CA ILE A 239 -20.26 -17.30 2.98
C ILE A 239 -20.38 -16.28 4.09
N LEU A 240 -19.98 -15.08 3.81
CA LEU A 240 -20.06 -13.94 4.71
C LEU A 240 -20.91 -12.86 4.05
N PHE A 241 -21.89 -12.32 4.76
CA PHE A 241 -22.61 -11.14 4.34
C PHE A 241 -22.98 -10.29 5.55
N GLY A 242 -23.06 -8.99 5.34
CA GLY A 242 -23.40 -8.06 6.39
C GLY A 242 -24.06 -6.81 5.83
N ALA A 243 -24.71 -6.09 6.74
CA ALA A 243 -25.24 -4.77 6.48
C ALA A 243 -25.14 -3.93 7.74
N ASP A 244 -24.86 -2.65 7.55
CA ASP A 244 -24.89 -1.64 8.60
C ASP A 244 -25.56 -0.34 8.12
N GLY A 245 -25.99 0.45 9.06
CA GLY A 245 -26.53 1.78 8.84
C GLY A 245 -26.07 2.71 9.93
N GLY A 246 -26.21 4.00 9.71
CA GLY A 246 -25.74 5.01 10.65
C GLY A 246 -26.44 6.36 10.50
N ASN A 247 -25.89 7.37 11.15
CA ASN A 247 -26.28 8.74 10.90
C ASN A 247 -25.91 9.16 9.46
N LEU A 248 -26.29 10.36 9.05
CA LEU A 248 -26.07 10.89 7.69
C LEU A 248 -26.70 10.00 6.60
N TRP A 249 -27.80 9.32 6.92
CA TRP A 249 -28.49 8.37 6.03
C TRP A 249 -27.57 7.30 5.45
N THR A 250 -26.58 6.89 6.25
CA THR A 250 -25.62 5.87 5.83
C THR A 250 -26.28 4.51 5.73
N ALA A 251 -26.06 3.85 4.59
CA ALA A 251 -26.46 2.48 4.31
C ALA A 251 -25.30 1.74 3.65
N HIS A 252 -24.92 0.59 4.20
CA HIS A 252 -23.82 -0.23 3.73
C HIS A 252 -24.21 -1.69 3.70
N GLY A 253 -23.86 -2.38 2.63
CA GLY A 253 -24.09 -3.82 2.47
C GLY A 253 -22.94 -4.49 1.75
N TYR A 254 -22.51 -5.65 2.24
CA TYR A 254 -21.37 -6.37 1.67
C TYR A 254 -21.54 -7.88 1.77
N GLY A 255 -20.82 -8.59 0.91
CA GLY A 255 -20.81 -10.03 0.93
C GLY A 255 -19.58 -10.63 0.29
N SER A 256 -19.23 -11.85 0.70
CA SER A 256 -18.17 -12.63 0.07
C SER A 256 -18.43 -14.12 0.17
N VAL A 257 -17.89 -14.86 -0.80
CA VAL A 257 -17.83 -16.32 -0.80
C VAL A 257 -16.39 -16.73 -1.00
N SER A 258 -15.82 -17.45 -0.04
CA SER A 258 -14.43 -17.88 -0.09
C SER A 258 -14.27 -19.35 0.30
N GLY A 259 -13.22 -19.97 -0.21
CA GLY A 259 -12.90 -21.37 0.12
C GLY A 259 -11.66 -21.86 -0.58
N ALA A 260 -11.15 -23.03 -0.12
CA ALA A 260 -10.04 -23.71 -0.72
C ALA A 260 -10.33 -25.21 -0.78
N ARG A 261 -10.36 -25.81 -1.98
CA ARG A 261 -10.60 -27.23 -2.16
C ARG A 261 -9.70 -27.85 -3.22
N GLY A 262 -8.92 -28.83 -2.83
CA GLY A 262 -8.00 -29.52 -3.73
C GLY A 262 -6.91 -28.60 -4.25
N ARG A 263 -6.98 -28.25 -5.54
CA ARG A 263 -5.97 -27.38 -6.20
C ARG A 263 -6.38 -25.92 -6.27
N PHE A 264 -7.62 -25.58 -5.90
CA PHE A 264 -8.21 -24.27 -6.08
C PHE A 264 -8.47 -23.58 -4.76
N ASP A 265 -8.19 -22.29 -4.71
CA ASP A 265 -8.75 -21.36 -3.74
C ASP A 265 -9.47 -20.23 -4.46
N TYR A 266 -10.43 -19.63 -3.77
CA TYR A 266 -11.19 -18.51 -4.32
C TYR A 266 -11.73 -17.62 -3.21
N ASN A 267 -11.85 -16.35 -3.54
CA ASN A 267 -12.59 -15.34 -2.79
C ASN A 267 -13.29 -14.44 -3.79
N VAL A 268 -14.61 -14.39 -3.76
CA VAL A 268 -15.44 -13.48 -4.57
C VAL A 268 -16.20 -12.59 -3.62
N PHE A 269 -16.22 -11.30 -3.88
CA PHE A 269 -16.77 -10.31 -2.96
C PHE A 269 -17.46 -9.17 -3.70
N ALA A 270 -18.41 -8.54 -3.00
CA ALA A 270 -19.08 -7.32 -3.40
C ALA A 270 -19.34 -6.45 -2.18
N ASP A 271 -19.37 -5.13 -2.40
CA ASP A 271 -19.60 -4.10 -1.39
C ASP A 271 -20.34 -2.94 -2.02
N GLN A 272 -21.26 -2.34 -1.25
CA GLN A 272 -21.97 -1.10 -1.63
C GLN A 272 -22.11 -0.23 -0.40
N PHE A 273 -21.54 0.96 -0.45
CA PHE A 273 -21.64 1.99 0.59
C PHE A 273 -22.32 3.23 0.04
N ASN A 274 -23.23 3.83 0.83
CA ASN A 274 -23.92 5.07 0.49
C ASN A 274 -24.11 5.94 1.74
N THR A 275 -24.01 7.25 1.61
CA THR A 275 -24.32 8.24 2.64
C THR A 275 -24.76 9.54 1.97
N GLU A 276 -25.68 10.30 2.60
CA GLU A 276 -26.08 11.63 2.11
C GLU A 276 -25.14 12.75 2.60
N GLY A 277 -24.21 12.42 3.54
CA GLY A 277 -23.28 13.40 4.09
C GLY A 277 -23.89 14.35 5.12
N GLN A 278 -23.13 15.35 5.53
CA GLN A 278 -23.52 16.30 6.59
C GLN A 278 -23.87 17.70 6.09
N ASN A 279 -23.44 18.06 4.87
CA ASN A 279 -23.62 19.35 4.25
C ASN A 279 -24.40 19.22 2.94
N ILE A 280 -24.63 20.35 2.27
CA ILE A 280 -25.23 20.37 0.92
C ILE A 280 -24.21 19.79 -0.06
N ASN A 281 -24.67 18.90 -0.93
CA ASN A 281 -23.88 18.24 -1.97
C ASN A 281 -22.59 17.58 -1.43
N ASP A 282 -22.68 16.81 -0.36
CA ASP A 282 -21.59 15.99 0.16
C ASP A 282 -21.95 14.50 0.28
N ASP A 283 -22.88 14.06 -0.59
CA ASP A 283 -23.24 12.66 -0.74
C ASP A 283 -22.05 11.82 -1.27
N TYR A 284 -22.02 10.58 -0.83
CA TYR A 284 -21.00 9.63 -1.28
C TYR A 284 -21.60 8.25 -1.51
N SER A 285 -21.27 7.67 -2.64
CA SER A 285 -21.55 6.28 -2.93
C SER A 285 -20.32 5.58 -3.50
N ASN A 286 -20.12 4.31 -3.13
CA ASN A 286 -19.06 3.48 -3.68
C ASN A 286 -19.55 2.05 -3.82
N SER A 287 -19.31 1.47 -4.98
CA SER A 287 -19.55 0.05 -5.25
C SER A 287 -18.23 -0.65 -5.58
N LEU A 288 -18.02 -1.81 -5.00
CA LEU A 288 -16.84 -2.65 -5.23
C LEU A 288 -17.26 -4.07 -5.53
N GLN A 289 -16.69 -4.67 -6.57
CA GLN A 289 -16.82 -6.08 -6.89
C GLN A 289 -15.44 -6.65 -7.21
N GLY A 290 -15.21 -7.91 -6.85
CA GLY A 290 -13.94 -8.53 -7.20
C GLY A 290 -13.85 -10.01 -6.94
N MET A 291 -12.77 -10.57 -7.43
CA MET A 291 -12.41 -11.96 -7.20
C MET A 291 -10.88 -12.13 -7.09
N ASN A 292 -10.49 -13.11 -6.30
CA ASN A 292 -9.13 -13.59 -6.15
C ASN A 292 -9.17 -15.12 -6.22
N VAL A 293 -8.65 -15.70 -7.30
CA VAL A 293 -8.71 -17.15 -7.57
C VAL A 293 -7.31 -17.69 -7.79
N GLY A 294 -6.94 -18.69 -7.03
CA GLY A 294 -5.65 -19.38 -7.12
C GLY A 294 -5.80 -20.84 -7.56
N THR A 295 -4.83 -21.35 -8.32
CA THR A 295 -4.78 -22.75 -8.68
C THR A 295 -3.37 -23.29 -8.74
N ARG A 296 -3.16 -24.48 -8.17
CA ARG A 296 -1.90 -25.22 -8.29
C ARG A 296 -1.91 -26.01 -9.60
N LEU A 297 -1.11 -25.57 -10.57
CA LEU A 297 -0.97 -26.24 -11.86
C LEU A 297 -0.17 -27.55 -11.73
N SER A 298 0.88 -27.52 -10.90
CA SER A 298 1.74 -28.68 -10.61
C SER A 298 2.35 -28.55 -9.19
N SER A 299 3.20 -29.49 -8.80
CA SER A 299 3.95 -29.40 -7.52
C SER A 299 4.94 -28.22 -7.46
N PHE A 300 5.25 -27.60 -8.58
CA PHE A 300 6.22 -26.51 -8.69
C PHE A 300 5.65 -25.24 -9.34
N ALA A 301 4.36 -25.22 -9.75
CA ALA A 301 3.77 -24.07 -10.43
C ALA A 301 2.41 -23.72 -9.83
N PHE A 302 2.23 -22.45 -9.51
CA PHE A 302 1.02 -21.87 -8.95
C PHE A 302 0.60 -20.66 -9.78
N LEU A 303 -0.68 -20.61 -10.17
CA LEU A 303 -1.28 -19.51 -10.93
C LEU A 303 -2.35 -18.84 -10.09
N ARG A 304 -2.37 -17.51 -10.10
CA ARG A 304 -3.36 -16.66 -9.42
C ARG A 304 -3.90 -15.60 -10.36
N PHE A 305 -5.21 -15.45 -10.37
CA PHE A 305 -5.92 -14.39 -11.07
C PHE A 305 -6.67 -13.51 -10.08
N ARG A 306 -6.58 -12.19 -10.26
CA ARG A 306 -7.30 -11.21 -9.47
C ARG A 306 -8.01 -10.23 -10.39
N LEU A 307 -9.23 -9.89 -10.03
CA LEU A 307 -10.04 -8.88 -10.70
C LEU A 307 -10.69 -8.03 -9.63
N ARG A 308 -10.63 -6.71 -9.78
CA ARG A 308 -11.27 -5.74 -8.90
C ARG A 308 -11.83 -4.60 -9.73
N HIS A 309 -13.07 -4.24 -9.47
CA HIS A 309 -13.75 -3.10 -10.07
C HIS A 309 -14.36 -2.27 -8.97
N SER A 310 -14.08 -0.96 -8.94
CA SER A 310 -14.70 0.01 -8.05
C SER A 310 -15.28 1.18 -8.84
N ASN A 311 -16.39 1.70 -8.34
CA ASN A 311 -17.05 2.87 -8.91
C ASN A 311 -17.55 3.75 -7.76
N SER A 312 -17.08 4.98 -7.71
CA SER A 312 -17.51 5.97 -6.71
C SER A 312 -18.16 7.20 -7.35
N ARG A 313 -19.05 7.81 -6.60
CA ARG A 313 -19.60 9.15 -6.85
C ARG A 313 -19.58 9.94 -5.56
N THR A 314 -19.09 11.15 -5.63
CA THR A 314 -18.96 12.09 -4.51
C THR A 314 -19.52 13.43 -4.92
N GLY A 315 -20.42 14.00 -4.13
CA GLY A 315 -20.83 15.39 -4.28
C GLY A 315 -19.67 16.32 -3.88
N VAL A 316 -19.58 17.49 -4.49
CA VAL A 316 -18.53 18.48 -4.22
C VAL A 316 -19.18 19.74 -3.65
N GLN A 317 -19.07 19.90 -2.33
CA GLN A 317 -19.81 20.92 -1.58
C GLN A 317 -19.29 22.35 -1.71
N GLY A 318 -18.13 22.56 -2.36
CA GLY A 318 -17.46 23.86 -2.35
C GLY A 318 -16.77 24.17 -1.02
N GLU A 319 -16.37 25.43 -0.84
CA GLU A 319 -15.58 25.90 0.29
C GLU A 319 -16.44 26.55 1.38
N TRP A 320 -16.16 26.24 2.64
CA TRP A 320 -16.91 26.68 3.82
C TRP A 320 -16.00 27.44 4.80
N SER A 321 -16.54 28.44 5.48
CA SER A 321 -15.90 29.07 6.60
C SER A 321 -15.84 28.13 7.81
N PHE A 322 -14.85 28.35 8.70
CA PHE A 322 -14.75 27.57 9.93
C PHE A 322 -16.00 27.67 10.84
N ASN A 323 -16.79 28.72 10.70
CA ASN A 323 -18.02 28.90 11.45
C ASN A 323 -19.20 28.08 10.91
N GLY A 324 -19.04 27.40 9.77
CA GLY A 324 -20.06 26.57 9.15
C GLY A 324 -20.96 27.33 8.17
N ASP A 325 -20.54 28.50 7.71
CA ASP A 325 -21.21 29.24 6.62
C ASP A 325 -20.50 28.98 5.31
N PRO A 326 -21.19 28.72 4.20
CA PRO A 326 -20.55 28.58 2.89
C PRO A 326 -19.90 29.91 2.48
N ILE A 327 -18.67 29.86 1.95
CA ILE A 327 -17.95 31.05 1.46
C ILE A 327 -18.60 31.58 0.20
N TYR A 328 -19.10 30.67 -0.63
CA TYR A 328 -19.91 30.93 -1.83
C TYR A 328 -21.23 30.19 -1.74
N PRO A 329 -22.24 30.52 -2.55
CA PRO A 329 -23.45 29.71 -2.62
C PRO A 329 -23.07 28.24 -2.85
N PRO A 330 -23.64 27.28 -2.11
CA PRO A 330 -23.34 25.89 -2.31
C PRO A 330 -23.71 25.47 -3.72
N ASP A 331 -22.78 24.80 -4.39
CA ASP A 331 -23.04 24.12 -5.64
C ASP A 331 -23.79 22.80 -5.33
N GLU A 332 -24.94 22.57 -5.97
CA GLU A 332 -25.80 21.42 -5.69
C GLU A 332 -25.62 20.29 -6.72
N ASP A 333 -24.97 20.53 -7.86
CA ASP A 333 -24.87 19.57 -8.96
C ASP A 333 -23.43 19.22 -9.38
N GLN A 334 -22.40 19.80 -8.78
CA GLN A 334 -21.02 19.39 -8.98
C GLN A 334 -20.76 18.01 -8.38
N HIS A 335 -20.20 17.11 -9.19
CA HIS A 335 -19.89 15.74 -8.77
C HIS A 335 -18.53 15.28 -9.28
N ALA A 336 -17.83 14.52 -8.43
CA ALA A 336 -16.67 13.74 -8.80
C ALA A 336 -17.04 12.25 -8.89
N ARG A 337 -16.57 11.58 -9.95
CA ARG A 337 -16.73 10.12 -10.12
C ARG A 337 -15.39 9.49 -10.42
N GLU A 338 -15.13 8.34 -9.81
CA GLU A 338 -13.99 7.51 -10.14
C GLU A 338 -14.45 6.10 -10.49
N ASN A 339 -13.86 5.54 -11.56
CA ASN A 339 -14.12 4.17 -11.99
C ASN A 339 -12.79 3.47 -12.25
N ASP A 340 -12.53 2.40 -11.51
CA ASP A 340 -11.30 1.62 -11.54
C ASP A 340 -11.58 0.19 -11.92
N LEU A 341 -10.83 -0.33 -12.89
CA LEU A 341 -10.78 -1.75 -13.22
C LEU A 341 -9.34 -2.23 -13.16
N LEU A 342 -9.08 -3.20 -12.30
CA LEU A 342 -7.79 -3.83 -12.11
C LEU A 342 -7.90 -5.31 -12.40
N ALA A 343 -7.03 -5.84 -13.27
CA ALA A 343 -6.86 -7.25 -13.53
C ALA A 343 -5.39 -7.64 -13.38
N ASN A 344 -5.11 -8.77 -12.71
CA ASN A 344 -3.74 -9.29 -12.54
C ASN A 344 -3.74 -10.80 -12.70
N LEU A 345 -2.77 -11.30 -13.48
CA LEU A 345 -2.46 -12.72 -13.62
C LEU A 345 -1.01 -12.95 -13.16
N GLU A 346 -0.83 -13.72 -12.09
CA GLU A 346 0.46 -14.03 -11.50
C GLU A 346 0.77 -15.53 -11.61
N LEU A 347 1.96 -15.88 -12.10
CA LEU A 347 2.48 -17.23 -12.18
C LEU A 347 3.75 -17.34 -11.35
N THR A 348 3.73 -18.17 -10.31
CA THR A 348 4.91 -18.50 -9.49
C THR A 348 5.41 -19.90 -9.85
N ILE A 349 6.71 -20.04 -10.16
CA ILE A 349 7.35 -21.31 -10.53
C ILE A 349 8.55 -21.52 -9.61
N ALA A 350 8.59 -22.65 -8.90
CA ALA A 350 9.80 -23.15 -8.25
C ALA A 350 10.72 -23.75 -9.29
N GLY A 351 11.80 -23.08 -9.61
CA GLY A 351 12.82 -23.51 -10.56
C GLY A 351 13.78 -24.56 -10.00
N PRO A 352 14.67 -25.10 -10.81
CA PRO A 352 15.75 -25.96 -10.34
C PRO A 352 16.76 -25.14 -9.50
N SER A 353 17.50 -25.83 -8.63
CA SER A 353 18.67 -25.26 -7.92
C SER A 353 18.39 -23.95 -7.18
N GLN A 354 17.38 -23.93 -6.29
CA GLN A 354 17.06 -22.81 -5.37
C GLN A 354 16.57 -21.53 -6.04
N TRP A 355 16.10 -21.59 -7.29
CA TRP A 355 15.43 -20.51 -7.98
C TRP A 355 13.92 -20.52 -7.71
N GLN A 356 13.35 -19.34 -7.52
CA GLN A 356 11.92 -19.05 -7.63
C GLN A 356 11.70 -17.99 -8.71
N HIS A 357 10.71 -18.20 -9.55
CA HIS A 357 10.36 -17.28 -10.63
C HIS A 357 8.93 -16.80 -10.43
N HIS A 358 8.73 -15.50 -10.54
CA HIS A 358 7.44 -14.83 -10.47
C HIS A 358 7.24 -14.05 -11.76
N PHE A 359 6.14 -14.31 -12.44
CA PHE A 359 5.69 -13.59 -13.62
C PHE A 359 4.34 -12.96 -13.29
N SER A 360 4.17 -11.69 -13.60
CA SER A 360 2.90 -10.99 -13.42
C SER A 360 2.59 -10.16 -14.66
N GLY A 361 1.38 -10.33 -15.20
CA GLY A 361 0.81 -9.45 -16.19
C GLY A 361 -0.41 -8.77 -15.63
N TYR A 362 -0.54 -7.46 -15.83
CA TYR A 362 -1.64 -6.69 -15.29
C TYR A 362 -2.16 -5.63 -16.25
N GLU A 363 -3.40 -5.24 -16.00
CA GLU A 363 -4.11 -4.14 -16.63
C GLU A 363 -4.76 -3.30 -15.54
N TYR A 364 -4.58 -1.98 -15.60
CA TYR A 364 -5.27 -1.02 -14.77
C TYR A 364 -5.90 0.04 -15.64
N ASN A 365 -7.22 0.17 -15.56
CA ASN A 365 -7.99 1.19 -16.24
C ASN A 365 -8.63 2.09 -15.19
N HIS A 366 -8.25 3.37 -15.22
CA HIS A 366 -8.68 4.40 -14.30
C HIS A 366 -9.37 5.51 -15.08
N ARG A 367 -10.54 5.92 -14.62
CA ARG A 367 -11.28 7.03 -15.20
C ARG A 367 -11.84 7.90 -14.09
N THR A 368 -11.52 9.19 -14.14
CA THR A 368 -12.18 10.21 -13.33
C THR A 368 -13.03 11.12 -14.19
N LEU A 369 -14.11 11.59 -13.63
CA LEU A 369 -14.97 12.61 -14.18
C LEU A 369 -15.30 13.58 -13.05
N ASN A 370 -14.91 14.83 -13.19
CA ASN A 370 -15.33 15.91 -12.31
C ASN A 370 -16.14 16.89 -13.15
N GLU A 371 -17.40 17.08 -12.78
CA GLU A 371 -18.35 17.83 -13.59
C GLU A 371 -19.26 18.71 -12.72
N ASP A 372 -19.50 19.91 -13.20
CA ASP A 372 -20.62 20.77 -12.86
C ASP A 372 -21.52 20.80 -14.08
N THR A 373 -22.78 20.37 -13.93
CA THR A 373 -23.64 20.07 -15.09
C THR A 373 -24.43 21.25 -15.58
N VAL A 374 -24.60 22.29 -14.78
CA VAL A 374 -25.39 23.49 -15.10
C VAL A 374 -24.66 24.73 -14.59
N SER A 375 -24.69 25.82 -15.35
CA SER A 375 -24.21 27.11 -14.83
C SER A 375 -25.35 27.78 -14.05
N ASP A 376 -25.20 27.85 -12.74
CA ASP A 376 -26.20 28.35 -11.84
C ASP A 376 -25.93 29.78 -11.31
N ARG A 377 -26.36 30.08 -10.07
CA ARG A 377 -26.49 31.46 -9.55
C ARG A 377 -25.22 32.25 -9.39
N GLY A 378 -24.08 31.64 -9.35
CA GLY A 378 -22.77 32.30 -9.16
C GLY A 378 -22.08 32.58 -10.47
N CYS A 379 -22.43 31.88 -11.55
CA CYS A 379 -21.74 31.94 -12.83
C CYS A 379 -22.00 33.24 -13.59
N ASP A 380 -21.03 34.12 -13.67
CA ASP A 380 -21.00 35.28 -14.53
C ASP A 380 -19.61 35.55 -15.10
N PRO A 381 -19.23 34.85 -16.20
CA PRO A 381 -17.93 35.00 -16.82
C PRO A 381 -17.62 36.42 -17.33
N THR A 382 -18.66 37.27 -17.53
CA THR A 382 -18.49 38.64 -18.02
C THR A 382 -17.81 39.56 -16.99
N VAL A 383 -17.90 39.22 -15.71
CA VAL A 383 -17.21 39.88 -14.60
C VAL A 383 -16.12 39.02 -13.95
N PHE A 384 -15.63 38.02 -14.70
CA PHE A 384 -14.64 37.04 -14.22
C PHE A 384 -15.06 36.24 -12.98
N ASN A 385 -16.37 36.04 -12.80
CA ASN A 385 -16.89 35.13 -11.80
C ASN A 385 -17.23 33.79 -12.44
N PHE A 386 -16.41 32.77 -12.17
CA PHE A 386 -16.55 31.40 -12.69
C PHE A 386 -17.11 30.43 -11.64
N PHE A 387 -17.69 30.96 -10.59
CA PHE A 387 -18.34 30.21 -9.56
C PHE A 387 -19.57 29.51 -10.10
N ASP A 388 -19.73 28.23 -9.78
CA ASP A 388 -20.94 27.48 -10.15
C ASP A 388 -21.20 27.55 -11.68
N CYS A 389 -20.11 27.46 -12.45
CA CYS A 389 -20.16 27.49 -13.92
C CYS A 389 -19.90 26.08 -14.45
N TYR A 390 -20.68 25.72 -15.47
CA TYR A 390 -20.52 24.45 -16.14
C TYR A 390 -19.04 24.14 -16.46
N PHE A 391 -18.60 22.96 -16.06
CA PHE A 391 -17.36 22.35 -16.54
C PHE A 391 -17.49 20.82 -16.59
N ASN A 392 -16.63 20.19 -17.36
CA ASN A 392 -16.51 18.74 -17.47
C ASN A 392 -15.05 18.35 -17.65
N ASP A 393 -14.45 17.84 -16.61
CA ASP A 393 -13.06 17.38 -16.59
C ASP A 393 -13.02 15.86 -16.57
N THR A 394 -12.42 15.27 -17.58
CA THR A 394 -12.27 13.82 -17.70
C THR A 394 -10.81 13.46 -17.76
N VAL A 395 -10.37 12.55 -16.89
CA VAL A 395 -9.07 11.84 -16.97
C VAL A 395 -9.35 10.39 -17.30
N HIS A 396 -8.57 9.82 -18.20
CA HIS A 396 -8.60 8.39 -18.49
C HIS A 396 -7.18 7.87 -18.62
N ILE A 397 -6.80 6.95 -17.76
CA ILE A 397 -5.51 6.27 -17.73
C ILE A 397 -5.73 4.79 -17.97
N ASN A 398 -5.03 4.25 -18.97
CA ASN A 398 -4.89 2.82 -19.17
C ASN A 398 -3.41 2.44 -18.99
N ARG A 399 -3.13 1.51 -18.10
CA ARG A 399 -1.78 1.05 -17.79
C ARG A 399 -1.74 -0.48 -17.89
N ALA A 400 -0.97 -0.99 -18.86
CA ALA A 400 -0.70 -2.41 -19.01
C ALA A 400 0.75 -2.71 -18.62
N GLY A 401 0.99 -3.75 -17.84
CA GLY A 401 2.34 -4.07 -17.39
C GLY A 401 2.66 -5.55 -17.37
N PHE A 402 3.96 -5.82 -17.48
CA PHE A 402 4.54 -7.15 -17.31
C PHE A 402 5.73 -7.06 -16.37
N ASN A 403 5.73 -7.91 -15.33
CA ASN A 403 6.80 -7.99 -14.36
C ASN A 403 7.35 -9.42 -14.31
N TYR A 404 8.67 -9.52 -14.31
CA TYR A 404 9.40 -10.73 -13.99
C TYR A 404 10.28 -10.49 -12.76
N GLN A 405 10.26 -11.43 -11.83
CA GLN A 405 11.20 -11.50 -10.71
C GLN A 405 11.75 -12.91 -10.57
N GLY A 406 13.07 -13.02 -10.45
CA GLY A 406 13.77 -14.26 -10.15
C GLY A 406 14.51 -14.14 -8.82
N ASP A 407 14.22 -15.05 -7.89
CA ASP A 407 14.84 -15.12 -6.57
C ASP A 407 15.74 -16.34 -6.49
N TYR A 408 17.04 -16.12 -6.34
CA TYR A 408 18.05 -17.16 -6.17
C TYR A 408 18.57 -17.19 -4.73
N THR A 409 18.34 -18.31 -4.04
CA THR A 409 18.72 -18.49 -2.62
C THR A 409 19.78 -19.61 -2.48
N PRO A 410 21.05 -19.37 -2.86
CA PRO A 410 22.09 -20.40 -2.78
C PRO A 410 22.43 -20.80 -1.34
N ARG A 411 22.16 -19.92 -0.38
CA ARG A 411 22.29 -20.12 1.06
C ARG A 411 21.15 -19.39 1.78
N THR A 412 20.74 -19.84 2.94
CA THR A 412 19.71 -19.15 3.73
C THR A 412 20.10 -17.71 4.10
N TRP A 413 21.40 -17.47 4.26
CA TRP A 413 21.93 -16.15 4.57
C TRP A 413 22.26 -15.29 3.34
N LEU A 414 22.09 -15.80 2.11
CA LEU A 414 22.41 -15.11 0.87
C LEU A 414 21.28 -15.30 -0.15
N GLN A 415 20.70 -14.21 -0.60
CA GLN A 415 19.66 -14.21 -1.64
C GLN A 415 19.92 -13.11 -2.65
N THR A 416 19.81 -13.45 -3.92
CA THR A 416 19.89 -12.54 -5.06
C THR A 416 18.50 -12.45 -5.70
N THR A 417 17.98 -11.24 -5.86
CA THR A 417 16.75 -10.96 -6.59
C THR A 417 17.09 -10.17 -7.84
N VAL A 418 16.63 -10.63 -8.99
CA VAL A 418 16.73 -9.93 -10.27
C VAL A 418 15.33 -9.71 -10.80
N GLY A 419 15.09 -8.59 -11.47
CA GLY A 419 13.80 -8.33 -12.07
C GLY A 419 13.87 -7.53 -13.34
N TYR A 420 12.82 -7.68 -14.14
CA TYR A 420 12.52 -6.88 -15.32
C TYR A 420 11.08 -6.42 -15.26
N GLU A 421 10.84 -5.19 -15.58
CA GLU A 421 9.52 -4.58 -15.65
C GLU A 421 9.34 -3.85 -16.98
N PHE A 422 8.17 -4.01 -17.54
CA PHE A 422 7.67 -3.30 -18.71
C PHE A 422 6.31 -2.72 -18.38
N GLU A 423 6.09 -1.47 -18.77
CA GLU A 423 4.85 -0.75 -18.53
C GLU A 423 4.53 0.12 -19.72
N ASP A 424 3.31 0.02 -20.21
CA ASP A 424 2.73 0.84 -21.27
C ASP A 424 1.60 1.66 -20.65
N GLU A 425 1.76 2.98 -20.72
CA GLU A 425 0.83 3.94 -20.17
C GLU A 425 0.23 4.77 -21.30
N ASN A 426 -1.08 4.76 -21.38
CA ASN A 426 -1.86 5.58 -22.29
C ASN A 426 -2.84 6.43 -21.47
N GLY A 427 -2.77 7.74 -21.61
CA GLY A 427 -3.62 8.64 -20.86
C GLY A 427 -4.06 9.85 -21.64
N TYR A 428 -5.25 10.32 -21.34
CA TYR A 428 -5.69 11.62 -21.79
C TYR A 428 -6.41 12.38 -20.67
N PHE A 429 -6.31 13.69 -20.72
CA PHE A 429 -7.09 14.66 -19.98
C PHE A 429 -7.89 15.50 -20.97
N ASN A 430 -9.16 15.73 -20.67
CA ASN A 430 -10.01 16.63 -21.44
C ASN A 430 -10.85 17.46 -20.47
N SER A 431 -10.75 18.78 -20.61
CA SER A 431 -11.50 19.77 -19.84
C SER A 431 -12.32 20.63 -20.79
N ILE A 432 -13.61 20.78 -20.49
CA ILE A 432 -14.53 21.69 -21.19
C ILE A 432 -15.17 22.58 -20.12
N PHE A 433 -15.08 23.89 -20.30
CA PHE A 433 -15.56 24.84 -19.29
C PHE A 433 -16.12 26.11 -19.91
N VAL A 434 -16.98 26.80 -19.18
CA VAL A 434 -17.45 28.13 -19.57
C VAL A 434 -16.26 29.11 -19.51
N ASN A 435 -16.12 29.93 -20.51
CA ASN A 435 -15.10 30.97 -20.55
C ASN A 435 -15.74 32.37 -20.72
N SER A 436 -14.93 33.41 -20.64
CA SER A 436 -15.35 34.80 -20.79
C SER A 436 -15.57 35.26 -22.24
N ASP A 437 -15.67 34.34 -23.23
CA ASP A 437 -15.92 34.68 -24.60
C ASP A 437 -17.32 35.32 -24.78
N PRO A 438 -17.41 36.57 -25.28
CA PRO A 438 -18.72 37.25 -25.49
C PRO A 438 -19.64 36.50 -26.45
N ASN A 439 -19.14 35.58 -27.27
CA ASN A 439 -19.93 34.76 -28.17
C ASN A 439 -20.49 33.47 -27.50
N GLY A 440 -20.22 33.26 -26.24
CA GLY A 440 -20.67 32.08 -25.48
C GLY A 440 -19.96 30.76 -25.87
N ASN A 441 -18.73 30.87 -26.46
CA ASN A 441 -17.94 29.68 -26.74
C ASN A 441 -17.36 29.09 -25.45
N PHE A 442 -17.31 27.77 -25.38
CA PHE A 442 -16.66 27.06 -24.27
C PHE A 442 -15.14 27.08 -24.42
N GLY A 443 -14.44 27.18 -23.29
CA GLY A 443 -13.02 26.86 -23.20
C GLY A 443 -12.81 25.35 -23.26
N GLN A 444 -11.66 24.93 -23.77
CA GLN A 444 -11.26 23.53 -23.80
C GLN A 444 -9.78 23.42 -23.50
N GLY A 445 -9.42 22.43 -22.67
CA GLY A 445 -8.05 21.94 -22.46
C GLY A 445 -7.97 20.46 -22.81
N PHE A 446 -6.88 20.06 -23.46
CA PHE A 446 -6.71 18.67 -23.85
C PHE A 446 -5.24 18.24 -23.77
N THR A 447 -5.00 17.07 -23.20
CA THR A 447 -3.70 16.39 -23.20
C THR A 447 -3.90 14.94 -23.60
N HIS A 448 -3.01 14.40 -24.41
CA HIS A 448 -2.94 12.98 -24.70
C HIS A 448 -1.48 12.55 -24.76
N GLY A 449 -1.18 11.44 -24.08
CA GLY A 449 0.17 10.91 -24.03
C GLY A 449 0.22 9.39 -24.05
N LEU A 450 1.31 8.90 -24.64
CA LEU A 450 1.71 7.50 -24.60
C LEU A 450 3.12 7.44 -24.02
N ARG A 451 3.33 6.55 -23.06
CA ARG A 451 4.62 6.38 -22.39
C ARG A 451 4.96 4.92 -22.23
N LEU A 452 6.20 4.58 -22.59
CA LEU A 452 6.76 3.26 -22.37
C LEU A 452 7.85 3.34 -21.29
N ASN A 453 7.71 2.51 -20.27
CA ASN A 453 8.65 2.39 -19.17
C ASN A 453 9.26 0.99 -19.17
N GLN A 454 10.57 0.91 -19.05
CA GLN A 454 11.28 -0.35 -18.90
C GLN A 454 12.27 -0.24 -17.75
N ALA A 455 12.43 -1.31 -17.00
CA ALA A 455 13.42 -1.32 -15.94
C ALA A 455 13.98 -2.71 -15.68
N VAL A 456 15.25 -2.72 -15.27
CA VAL A 456 15.88 -3.90 -14.69
C VAL A 456 16.38 -3.56 -13.29
N PHE A 457 16.25 -4.49 -12.35
CA PHE A 457 16.79 -4.30 -11.01
C PHE A 457 17.53 -5.53 -10.52
N LEU A 458 18.49 -5.27 -9.65
CA LEU A 458 19.24 -6.28 -8.91
C LEU A 458 19.24 -5.91 -7.45
N GLN A 459 18.92 -6.87 -6.58
CA GLN A 459 19.04 -6.73 -5.14
C GLN A 459 19.76 -7.93 -4.55
N GLN A 460 20.69 -7.67 -3.65
CA GLN A 460 21.42 -8.68 -2.90
C GLN A 460 21.08 -8.54 -1.42
N ARG A 461 20.62 -9.65 -0.80
CA ARG A 461 20.48 -9.76 0.66
C ARG A 461 21.60 -10.66 1.20
N LEU A 462 22.19 -10.19 2.29
CA LEU A 462 23.17 -10.95 3.07
C LEU A 462 22.79 -10.84 4.55
N THR A 463 22.48 -11.96 5.21
CA THR A 463 22.18 -12.02 6.65
C THR A 463 23.11 -13.03 7.30
N ARG A 464 24.06 -12.58 8.14
CA ARG A 464 25.01 -13.46 8.80
C ARG A 464 25.17 -13.09 10.27
N GLY A 465 24.74 -14.01 11.14
CA GLY A 465 24.79 -13.79 12.58
C GLY A 465 23.91 -12.60 12.99
N ARG A 466 24.55 -11.54 13.47
CA ARG A 466 23.87 -10.31 13.96
C ARG A 466 23.71 -9.23 12.90
N PHE A 467 24.24 -9.44 11.70
CA PHE A 467 24.27 -8.43 10.64
C PHE A 467 23.39 -8.84 9.47
N SER A 468 22.56 -7.92 9.00
CA SER A 468 21.79 -8.03 7.76
C SER A 468 22.09 -6.83 6.88
N LEU A 469 22.33 -7.07 5.59
CA LEU A 469 22.56 -6.06 4.57
C LEU A 469 21.69 -6.36 3.36
N ILE A 470 21.01 -5.35 2.87
CA ILE A 470 20.28 -5.36 1.59
C ILE A 470 20.87 -4.24 0.75
N ALA A 471 21.41 -4.55 -0.42
CA ALA A 471 21.92 -3.58 -1.35
C ALA A 471 21.40 -3.87 -2.76
N GLY A 472 21.06 -2.85 -3.51
CA GLY A 472 20.53 -3.02 -4.85
C GLY A 472 20.56 -1.75 -5.67
N PHE A 473 20.29 -1.90 -6.94
CA PHE A 473 20.09 -0.80 -7.86
C PHE A 473 19.02 -1.16 -8.90
N ARG A 474 18.41 -0.13 -9.45
CA ARG A 474 17.50 -0.22 -10.58
C ARG A 474 18.01 0.70 -11.70
N TYR A 475 18.02 0.21 -12.92
CA TYR A 475 18.14 1.01 -14.12
C TYR A 475 16.75 1.15 -14.74
N VAL A 476 16.34 2.38 -14.99
CA VAL A 476 15.05 2.74 -15.60
C VAL A 476 15.31 3.44 -16.92
N HIS A 477 14.60 3.03 -17.96
CA HIS A 477 14.44 3.75 -19.21
C HIS A 477 12.99 4.18 -19.35
N ASN A 478 12.73 5.46 -19.26
CA ASN A 478 11.40 6.06 -19.32
C ASN A 478 11.33 7.02 -20.53
N ALA A 479 10.25 6.93 -21.30
CA ALA A 479 10.09 7.72 -22.51
C ALA A 479 10.00 9.24 -22.27
N SER A 480 9.63 9.68 -21.05
CA SER A 480 9.49 11.11 -20.71
C SER A 480 10.79 11.73 -20.18
N PHE A 481 11.49 11.07 -19.24
CA PHE A 481 12.66 11.66 -18.56
C PHE A 481 13.99 10.93 -18.86
N GLY A 482 13.97 9.92 -19.73
CA GLY A 482 15.15 9.16 -20.15
C GLY A 482 15.68 8.18 -19.09
N ASP A 483 16.99 8.02 -19.01
CA ASP A 483 17.67 6.99 -18.25
C ASP A 483 17.98 7.44 -16.82
N ARG A 484 17.77 6.53 -15.84
CA ARG A 484 18.12 6.75 -14.43
C ARG A 484 18.64 5.48 -13.80
N VAL A 485 19.60 5.65 -12.88
CA VAL A 485 20.06 4.59 -11.97
C VAL A 485 19.70 4.97 -10.54
N VAL A 486 18.97 4.09 -9.86
CA VAL A 486 18.39 4.34 -8.53
C VAL A 486 18.96 3.33 -7.54
N PRO A 487 19.94 3.68 -6.70
CA PRO A 487 20.57 2.79 -5.72
C PRO A 487 19.80 2.77 -4.40
N ARG A 488 19.97 1.65 -3.67
CA ARG A 488 19.50 1.46 -2.29
C ARG A 488 20.50 0.64 -1.50
N VAL A 489 20.70 1.02 -0.24
CA VAL A 489 21.40 0.22 0.77
C VAL A 489 20.64 0.30 2.07
N ALA A 490 20.34 -0.85 2.69
CA ALA A 490 19.74 -0.93 4.01
C ALA A 490 20.50 -1.96 4.84
N ALA A 491 20.82 -1.63 6.08
CA ALA A 491 21.56 -2.49 6.98
C ALA A 491 20.89 -2.54 8.35
N SER A 492 20.95 -3.68 9.00
CA SER A 492 20.61 -3.82 10.42
C SER A 492 21.67 -4.59 11.17
N TYR A 493 21.88 -4.23 12.44
CA TYR A 493 22.82 -4.88 13.31
C TYR A 493 22.20 -5.11 14.69
N VAL A 494 22.15 -6.36 15.11
CA VAL A 494 21.64 -6.75 16.43
C VAL A 494 22.76 -6.65 17.45
N LEU A 495 22.70 -5.62 18.30
CA LEU A 495 23.65 -5.37 19.39
C LEU A 495 23.51 -6.41 20.49
N GLN A 496 22.26 -6.74 20.85
CA GLN A 496 21.96 -7.66 21.93
C GLN A 496 20.84 -8.61 21.54
N HIS A 497 21.00 -9.88 21.88
CA HIS A 497 19.99 -10.91 21.83
C HIS A 497 19.79 -11.51 23.23
N GLY A 498 18.51 -11.71 23.60
CA GLY A 498 18.16 -12.35 24.88
C GLY A 498 18.33 -11.40 26.08
N GLY A 499 17.77 -11.80 27.18
CA GLY A 499 17.69 -11.05 28.44
C GLY A 499 16.27 -11.00 28.95
N GLN A 500 16.10 -10.97 30.25
CA GLN A 500 14.77 -11.00 30.86
C GLN A 500 14.00 -9.70 30.66
N ILE A 501 14.65 -8.56 30.83
CA ILE A 501 14.03 -7.24 30.67
C ILE A 501 14.34 -6.68 29.28
N PHE A 502 15.63 -6.51 28.94
CA PHE A 502 16.08 -6.07 27.62
C PHE A 502 16.31 -7.31 26.75
N SER A 503 15.34 -7.65 25.91
CA SER A 503 15.37 -8.89 25.14
C SER A 503 16.03 -8.77 23.78
N GLY A 504 16.18 -7.56 23.24
CA GLY A 504 16.90 -7.32 22.00
C GLY A 504 17.13 -5.84 21.76
N THR A 505 18.32 -5.51 21.23
CA THR A 505 18.66 -4.15 20.80
C THR A 505 19.17 -4.23 19.38
N ARG A 506 18.59 -3.44 18.47
CA ARG A 506 18.91 -3.42 17.04
C ARG A 506 19.14 -2.01 16.55
N LEU A 507 20.24 -1.82 15.80
CA LEU A 507 20.47 -0.61 15.01
C LEU A 507 20.08 -0.88 13.56
N ARG A 508 19.56 0.15 12.89
CA ARG A 508 19.26 0.10 11.45
C ARG A 508 19.72 1.39 10.78
N PHE A 509 20.07 1.24 9.52
CA PHE A 509 20.44 2.33 8.64
C PHE A 509 19.90 2.05 7.24
N ALA A 510 19.39 3.09 6.57
CA ALA A 510 19.02 3.00 5.16
C ALA A 510 19.44 4.26 4.41
N TYR A 511 19.90 4.06 3.19
CA TYR A 511 20.08 5.08 2.17
C TYR A 511 19.38 4.61 0.91
N ALA A 512 18.57 5.46 0.30
CA ALA A 512 17.95 5.16 -0.97
C ALA A 512 17.70 6.45 -1.77
N GLN A 513 17.68 6.31 -3.09
CA GLN A 513 17.16 7.33 -3.97
C GLN A 513 15.72 7.00 -4.36
N GLY A 514 14.90 8.02 -4.49
CA GLY A 514 13.55 7.99 -5.04
C GLY A 514 13.49 8.85 -6.28
N ILE A 515 12.65 8.47 -7.22
CA ILE A 515 12.34 9.26 -8.42
C ILE A 515 10.82 9.34 -8.58
N LYS A 516 10.34 10.46 -9.14
CA LYS A 516 8.96 10.63 -9.61
C LYS A 516 9.00 11.02 -11.07
N GLU A 517 8.18 10.38 -11.87
CA GLU A 517 8.01 10.76 -13.26
C GLU A 517 7.12 12.01 -13.40
N PRO A 518 7.32 12.81 -14.46
CA PRO A 518 6.39 13.88 -14.78
C PRO A 518 5.00 13.31 -15.07
N THR A 519 3.95 14.04 -14.75
CA THR A 519 2.58 13.71 -15.20
C THR A 519 2.45 13.77 -16.73
N PHE A 520 1.31 13.35 -17.27
CA PHE A 520 1.05 13.49 -18.71
C PHE A 520 0.98 14.96 -19.12
N GLU A 521 0.34 15.81 -18.34
CA GLU A 521 0.25 17.25 -18.60
C GLU A 521 1.62 17.91 -18.58
N GLU A 522 2.45 17.59 -17.59
CA GLU A 522 3.82 18.10 -17.51
C GLU A 522 4.67 17.69 -18.71
N SER A 523 4.53 16.44 -19.18
CA SER A 523 5.34 15.90 -20.28
C SER A 523 4.87 16.32 -21.67
N PHE A 524 3.55 16.27 -21.90
CA PHE A 524 2.95 16.42 -23.22
C PHE A 524 2.29 17.78 -23.41
N GLY A 525 2.21 18.60 -22.35
CA GLY A 525 1.60 19.92 -22.37
C GLY A 525 0.07 19.87 -22.40
N ILE A 526 -0.55 21.03 -22.43
CA ILE A 526 -2.00 21.23 -22.53
C ILE A 526 -2.27 22.03 -23.80
N THR A 527 -3.12 21.51 -24.67
CA THR A 527 -3.61 22.24 -25.86
C THR A 527 -4.98 22.81 -25.58
N GLY A 528 -5.35 23.91 -26.21
CA GLY A 528 -6.68 24.51 -26.11
C GLY A 528 -6.69 25.96 -25.67
N THR A 529 -7.65 26.36 -24.82
CA THR A 529 -7.92 27.76 -24.49
C THR A 529 -6.81 28.39 -23.64
N PHE A 530 -6.26 27.60 -22.69
CA PHE A 530 -5.11 28.00 -21.86
C PHE A 530 -3.96 27.01 -22.07
N PRO A 531 -3.20 27.17 -23.17
CA PRO A 531 -2.20 26.18 -23.54
C PRO A 531 -1.01 26.20 -22.57
N ALA A 532 -0.48 25.02 -22.29
CA ALA A 532 0.84 24.84 -21.70
C ALA A 532 1.73 24.11 -22.70
N LEU A 533 2.91 24.64 -22.96
CA LEU A 533 3.84 24.06 -23.92
C LEU A 533 4.42 22.74 -23.36
N PRO A 534 4.51 21.68 -24.18
CA PRO A 534 5.16 20.45 -23.77
C PRO A 534 6.66 20.69 -23.51
N ASN A 535 7.20 20.10 -22.43
CA ASN A 535 8.63 20.19 -22.16
C ASN A 535 9.30 18.81 -22.22
N PRO A 536 9.89 18.46 -23.38
CA PRO A 536 10.57 17.18 -23.55
C PRO A 536 11.90 17.07 -22.78
N ASN A 537 12.36 18.16 -22.13
CA ASN A 537 13.60 18.19 -21.35
C ASN A 537 13.37 18.05 -19.85
N LEU A 538 12.14 17.78 -19.42
CA LEU A 538 11.85 17.52 -18.00
C LEU A 538 12.66 16.32 -17.52
N LYS A 539 13.19 16.46 -16.32
CA LYS A 539 13.87 15.41 -15.58
C LYS A 539 12.91 14.85 -14.55
N ALA A 540 13.09 13.57 -14.20
CA ALA A 540 12.43 13.02 -13.05
C ALA A 540 12.74 13.88 -11.81
N GLU A 541 11.73 14.08 -10.95
CA GLU A 541 11.97 14.58 -9.60
C GLU A 541 12.76 13.55 -8.80
N GLU A 542 13.62 14.01 -7.89
CA GLU A 542 14.53 13.14 -7.13
C GLU A 542 14.41 13.36 -5.62
N ASN A 543 14.47 12.26 -4.87
CA ASN A 543 14.68 12.29 -3.41
C ASN A 543 15.92 11.51 -3.03
N ARG A 544 16.79 12.09 -2.19
CA ARG A 544 17.84 11.36 -1.46
C ARG A 544 17.41 11.19 -0.02
N SER A 545 17.09 9.95 0.34
CA SER A 545 16.56 9.59 1.64
C SER A 545 17.61 8.90 2.50
N TYR A 546 17.78 9.38 3.72
CA TYR A 546 18.64 8.80 4.74
C TYR A 546 17.80 8.47 5.97
N GLU A 547 18.04 7.31 6.56
CA GLU A 547 17.41 6.87 7.80
C GLU A 547 18.44 6.24 8.73
N ALA A 548 18.35 6.55 10.03
CA ALA A 548 19.07 5.85 11.09
C ALA A 548 18.09 5.58 12.23
N GLY A 549 18.06 4.34 12.74
CA GLY A 549 17.10 3.95 13.78
C GLY A 549 17.69 3.01 14.83
N LEU A 550 17.07 3.06 15.99
CA LEU A 550 17.31 2.17 17.13
C LEU A 550 15.99 1.50 17.51
N GLU A 551 16.02 0.20 17.73
CA GLU A 551 14.90 -0.54 18.27
C GLU A 551 15.33 -1.29 19.52
N GLN A 552 14.54 -1.18 20.58
CA GLN A 552 14.72 -1.89 21.83
C GLN A 552 13.49 -2.74 22.12
N THR A 553 13.68 -4.04 22.25
CA THR A 553 12.63 -4.95 22.69
C THR A 553 12.78 -5.30 24.15
N PHE A 554 11.64 -5.54 24.81
CA PHE A 554 11.56 -5.84 26.23
C PHE A 554 10.72 -7.09 26.48
N PHE A 555 11.03 -7.80 27.58
CA PHE A 555 10.25 -8.93 28.08
C PHE A 555 9.97 -10.01 27.02
N ALA A 556 11.03 -10.53 26.41
CA ALA A 556 11.00 -11.53 25.34
C ALA A 556 10.20 -11.07 24.09
N GLY A 557 10.34 -9.79 23.70
CA GLY A 557 9.66 -9.24 22.53
C GLY A 557 8.20 -8.81 22.76
N ARG A 558 7.73 -8.87 24.01
CA ARG A 558 6.36 -8.45 24.36
C ARG A 558 6.11 -6.96 24.11
N TYR A 559 7.15 -6.13 24.25
CA TYR A 559 7.12 -4.70 23.99
C TYR A 559 8.31 -4.32 23.10
N ALA A 560 8.10 -3.37 22.21
CA ALA A 560 9.13 -2.77 21.40
C ALA A 560 9.01 -1.24 21.40
N LEU A 561 10.13 -0.57 21.59
CA LEU A 561 10.29 0.87 21.42
C LEU A 561 11.25 1.10 20.26
N SER A 562 10.82 1.81 19.24
CA SER A 562 11.62 2.15 18.06
C SER A 562 11.74 3.65 17.94
N ALA A 563 12.94 4.15 17.64
CA ALA A 563 13.18 5.54 17.30
C ALA A 563 13.95 5.60 15.98
N ALA A 564 13.53 6.46 15.05
CA ALA A 564 14.19 6.67 13.78
C ALA A 564 14.34 8.17 13.49
N TYR A 565 15.52 8.56 13.04
CA TYR A 565 15.76 9.85 12.40
C TYR A 565 15.74 9.66 10.89
N PHE A 566 15.10 10.59 10.17
CA PHE A 566 15.08 10.63 8.71
C PHE A 566 15.47 12.00 8.17
N ASN A 567 16.05 12.01 6.95
CA ASN A 567 16.34 13.19 6.18
C ASN A 567 16.07 12.91 4.70
N ASN A 568 15.17 13.69 4.08
CA ASN A 568 14.80 13.64 2.68
C ASN A 568 15.24 14.95 2.01
N GLN A 569 15.89 14.85 0.86
CA GLN A 569 16.34 16.00 0.05
C GLN A 569 15.71 15.91 -1.32
N PHE A 570 14.69 16.71 -1.56
CA PHE A 570 13.97 16.79 -2.83
C PHE A 570 14.67 17.75 -3.79
N ARG A 571 14.77 17.37 -5.04
CA ARG A 571 15.44 18.10 -6.12
C ARG A 571 14.70 17.95 -7.42
N ASN A 572 14.92 18.91 -8.34
CA ASN A 572 14.30 18.91 -9.66
C ASN A 572 12.77 18.85 -9.58
N GLN A 573 12.17 19.43 -8.52
CA GLN A 573 10.72 19.47 -8.38
C GLN A 573 10.14 20.25 -9.55
N ILE A 574 9.08 19.74 -10.16
CA ILE A 574 8.45 20.29 -11.33
C ILE A 574 7.43 21.33 -10.89
N GLU A 575 7.48 22.51 -11.51
CA GLU A 575 6.59 23.62 -11.24
C GLU A 575 6.05 24.19 -12.54
N PHE A 576 4.78 24.59 -12.51
CA PHE A 576 4.14 25.33 -13.57
C PHE A 576 4.58 26.80 -13.50
N THR A 577 4.91 27.39 -14.65
CA THR A 577 5.24 28.81 -14.77
C THR A 577 4.66 29.37 -16.05
N THR A 578 4.55 30.69 -16.14
CA THR A 578 4.00 31.40 -17.29
C THR A 578 5.02 32.42 -17.83
N ASP A 579 5.18 32.48 -19.13
CA ASP A 579 5.98 33.54 -19.76
C ASP A 579 5.29 34.90 -19.54
N PRO A 580 5.96 35.88 -18.94
CA PRO A 580 5.32 37.17 -18.60
C PRO A 580 4.98 38.03 -19.80
N ILE A 581 5.43 37.67 -21.02
CA ILE A 581 5.21 38.43 -22.25
C ILE A 581 4.16 37.74 -23.13
N THR A 582 4.30 36.41 -23.34
CA THR A 582 3.40 35.65 -24.23
C THR A 582 2.21 35.07 -23.46
N PHE A 583 2.28 35.00 -22.11
CA PHE A 583 1.32 34.34 -21.23
C PHE A 583 1.16 32.82 -21.49
N GLU A 584 2.09 32.23 -22.24
CA GLU A 584 2.14 30.79 -22.43
C GLU A 584 2.62 30.08 -21.15
N GLY A 585 1.91 29.03 -20.75
CA GLY A 585 2.28 28.19 -19.64
C GLY A 585 3.32 27.15 -20.04
N PHE A 586 4.17 26.73 -19.11
CA PHE A 586 5.11 25.63 -19.28
C PHE A 586 5.57 25.07 -17.93
N PHE A 587 6.08 23.84 -17.94
CA PHE A 587 6.58 23.16 -16.74
C PHE A 587 8.11 23.12 -16.73
N LEU A 588 8.73 23.37 -15.58
CA LEU A 588 10.19 23.37 -15.40
C LEU A 588 10.60 22.65 -14.12
N ASN A 589 11.79 22.03 -14.13
CA ASN A 589 12.42 21.53 -12.92
C ASN A 589 13.15 22.67 -12.18
N LEU A 590 12.49 23.34 -11.27
CA LEU A 590 12.99 24.53 -10.60
C LEU A 590 13.31 24.33 -9.13
N ASN A 591 12.47 23.61 -8.39
CA ASN A 591 12.43 23.71 -6.95
C ASN A 591 13.31 22.68 -6.25
N ARG A 592 13.79 23.07 -5.06
CA ARG A 592 14.43 22.18 -4.10
C ARG A 592 13.85 22.41 -2.72
N SER A 593 13.60 21.33 -2.02
CA SER A 593 13.14 21.37 -0.64
C SER A 593 13.78 20.24 0.19
N PHE A 594 13.64 20.33 1.49
CA PHE A 594 14.02 19.23 2.37
C PHE A 594 12.96 18.97 3.43
N ALA A 595 12.98 17.75 3.96
CA ALA A 595 12.23 17.34 5.13
C ALA A 595 13.10 16.47 6.03
N GLN A 596 13.13 16.77 7.32
CA GLN A 596 13.84 15.98 8.32
C GLN A 596 13.01 15.82 9.57
N GLY A 597 13.26 14.75 10.33
CA GLY A 597 12.49 14.55 11.53
C GLY A 597 12.86 13.30 12.31
N ALA A 598 12.07 13.03 13.32
CA ALA A 598 12.19 11.85 14.16
C ALA A 598 10.82 11.18 14.33
N GLU A 599 10.82 9.86 14.26
CA GLU A 599 9.67 8.99 14.53
C GLU A 599 9.97 8.14 15.75
N VAL A 600 9.04 8.09 16.70
CA VAL A 600 9.11 7.21 17.87
C VAL A 600 7.86 6.34 17.88
N GLU A 601 8.06 5.03 17.91
CA GLU A 601 6.98 4.04 17.89
C GLU A 601 7.09 3.15 19.12
N PHE A 602 5.97 2.92 19.77
CA PHE A 602 5.84 1.92 20.82
C PHE A 602 4.78 0.90 20.41
N LYS A 603 5.15 -0.36 20.45
CA LYS A 603 4.24 -1.48 20.21
C LYS A 603 4.29 -2.41 21.41
N GLY A 604 3.14 -2.93 21.85
CA GLY A 604 3.11 -3.79 23.01
C GLY A 604 1.91 -4.70 23.12
N SER A 605 2.16 -5.95 23.49
CA SER A 605 1.13 -6.89 23.93
C SER A 605 0.95 -6.78 25.44
N ILE A 606 0.01 -5.91 25.90
CA ILE A 606 -0.28 -5.66 27.31
C ILE A 606 -0.78 -6.94 27.97
N SER A 607 -1.60 -7.72 27.26
CA SER A 607 -2.02 -9.06 27.62
C SER A 607 -2.12 -9.95 26.38
N SER A 608 -2.49 -11.21 26.51
CA SER A 608 -2.79 -12.10 25.37
C SER A 608 -3.96 -11.62 24.51
N HIS A 609 -4.74 -10.66 24.98
CA HIS A 609 -5.94 -10.14 24.33
C HIS A 609 -5.86 -8.64 24.01
N LEU A 610 -4.89 -7.92 24.56
CA LEU A 610 -4.82 -6.47 24.48
C LEU A 610 -3.48 -6.05 23.88
N GLN A 611 -3.54 -5.39 22.72
CA GLN A 611 -2.39 -4.86 21.97
C GLN A 611 -2.48 -3.34 21.89
N LEU A 612 -1.36 -2.68 22.02
CA LEU A 612 -1.21 -1.23 21.92
C LEU A 612 -0.14 -0.89 20.90
N ASP A 613 -0.50 -0.10 19.90
CA ASP A 613 0.40 0.55 18.98
C ASP A 613 0.28 2.06 19.14
N SER A 614 1.39 2.75 19.28
CA SER A 614 1.40 4.21 19.35
C SER A 614 2.61 4.79 18.65
N ALA A 615 2.45 5.96 18.07
CA ALA A 615 3.52 6.66 17.37
C ALA A 615 3.46 8.17 17.63
N TYR A 616 4.63 8.77 17.64
CA TYR A 616 4.81 10.21 17.62
C TYR A 616 5.82 10.57 16.54
N ASN A 617 5.51 11.60 15.75
CA ASN A 617 6.34 12.07 14.66
C ASN A 617 6.61 13.55 14.81
N TYR A 618 7.87 13.92 14.64
CA TYR A 618 8.32 15.30 14.46
C TYR A 618 8.86 15.46 13.05
N THR A 619 8.36 16.44 12.29
CA THR A 619 8.77 16.69 10.90
C THR A 619 9.00 18.19 10.70
N SER A 620 10.18 18.56 10.23
CA SER A 620 10.53 19.93 9.83
C SER A 620 10.79 19.97 8.34
N THR A 621 10.15 20.89 7.62
CA THR A 621 10.26 21.06 6.17
C THR A 621 10.66 22.47 5.83
N GLN A 622 11.35 22.68 4.70
CA GLN A 622 11.69 23.99 4.18
C GLN A 622 11.91 23.95 2.67
N ILE A 623 11.42 24.95 1.98
CA ILE A 623 11.74 25.23 0.57
C ILE A 623 13.11 25.90 0.52
N LEU A 624 14.06 25.28 -0.18
CA LEU A 624 15.44 25.74 -0.29
C LEU A 624 15.65 26.67 -1.48
N ASP A 625 14.89 26.44 -2.55
CA ASP A 625 15.04 27.17 -3.81
C ASP A 625 13.70 27.09 -4.56
N ALA A 626 13.11 28.24 -4.83
CA ALA A 626 11.86 28.41 -5.57
C ALA A 626 11.90 29.75 -6.31
N PRO A 627 12.62 29.84 -7.46
CA PRO A 627 12.81 31.07 -8.19
C PRO A 627 11.49 31.67 -8.68
N GLY A 628 11.23 32.92 -8.32
CA GLY A 628 10.03 33.64 -8.75
C GLY A 628 8.75 33.32 -7.97
N ALA A 629 8.78 32.34 -7.07
CA ALA A 629 7.61 32.01 -6.25
C ALA A 629 7.43 33.01 -5.11
N SER A 630 6.15 33.34 -4.80
CA SER A 630 5.75 34.11 -3.62
C SER A 630 5.28 33.19 -2.50
N SER A 631 5.22 33.69 -1.26
CA SER A 631 4.61 32.96 -0.17
C SER A 631 3.14 32.58 -0.52
N PRO A 632 2.72 31.31 -0.23
CA PRO A 632 3.28 30.36 0.72
C PRO A 632 4.34 29.40 0.15
N ASN A 633 4.79 29.56 -1.08
CA ASN A 633 5.74 28.68 -1.76
C ASN A 633 7.12 29.30 -1.99
N ALA A 634 7.44 30.42 -1.32
CA ALA A 634 8.72 31.10 -1.48
C ALA A 634 9.87 30.35 -0.80
N THR A 635 11.09 30.65 -1.24
CA THR A 635 12.31 30.18 -0.59
C THR A 635 12.32 30.57 0.90
N GLY A 636 12.50 29.58 1.77
CA GLY A 636 12.45 29.74 3.23
C GLY A 636 11.15 29.29 3.88
N ASP A 637 10.05 29.21 3.13
CA ASP A 637 8.76 28.76 3.65
C ASP A 637 8.76 27.25 3.97
N PRO A 638 7.94 26.81 4.92
CA PRO A 638 7.68 25.39 5.14
C PRO A 638 6.78 24.85 4.03
N LEU A 639 6.86 23.54 3.77
CA LEU A 639 5.94 22.88 2.85
C LEU A 639 4.51 22.85 3.42
N LEU A 640 3.51 23.14 2.59
CA LEU A 640 2.09 23.17 2.98
C LEU A 640 1.60 21.79 3.43
N ARG A 641 0.62 21.77 4.35
CA ARG A 641 -0.05 20.57 4.85
C ARG A 641 0.86 19.55 5.56
N ARG A 642 2.07 19.96 5.98
CA ARG A 642 3.01 19.12 6.75
C ARG A 642 3.06 19.62 8.21
N PRO A 643 2.36 18.93 9.15
CA PRO A 643 2.41 19.31 10.56
C PRO A 643 3.79 19.03 11.14
N LYS A 644 4.29 19.92 12.01
CA LYS A 644 5.53 19.66 12.75
C LYS A 644 5.40 18.49 13.72
N HIS A 645 4.19 18.29 14.26
CA HIS A 645 3.90 17.28 15.27
C HIS A 645 2.67 16.48 14.85
N SER A 646 2.78 15.17 14.83
CA SER A 646 1.65 14.26 14.65
C SER A 646 1.85 13.00 15.48
N GLY A 647 0.77 12.28 15.75
CA GLY A 647 0.85 11.04 16.49
C GLY A 647 -0.41 10.21 16.35
N SER A 648 -0.29 8.92 16.63
CA SER A 648 -1.38 7.96 16.60
C SER A 648 -1.33 7.01 17.78
N LEU A 649 -2.47 6.48 18.14
CA LEU A 649 -2.65 5.44 19.13
C LEU A 649 -3.72 4.48 18.64
N LEU A 650 -3.43 3.19 18.69
CA LEU A 650 -4.37 2.13 18.37
C LEU A 650 -4.31 1.06 19.47
N LEU A 651 -5.37 0.94 20.23
CA LEU A 651 -5.54 -0.08 21.25
C LEU A 651 -6.54 -1.11 20.74
N ASN A 652 -6.09 -2.34 20.53
CA ASN A 652 -6.90 -3.45 20.04
C ASN A 652 -7.14 -4.48 21.13
N TYR A 653 -8.38 -4.91 21.28
CA TYR A 653 -8.77 -6.02 22.14
C TYR A 653 -9.36 -7.17 21.31
N PHE A 654 -8.85 -8.39 21.54
CA PHE A 654 -9.27 -9.60 20.85
C PHE A 654 -9.63 -10.68 21.86
N ALA A 655 -10.89 -11.09 21.91
CA ALA A 655 -11.35 -12.25 22.65
C ALA A 655 -12.17 -13.19 21.77
N ARG A 656 -12.43 -14.40 22.22
CA ARG A 656 -13.11 -15.43 21.42
C ARG A 656 -14.52 -15.03 20.93
N GLY A 657 -15.23 -14.23 21.71
CA GLY A 657 -16.63 -13.86 21.42
C GLY A 657 -16.86 -12.39 21.14
N TRP A 658 -15.86 -11.54 21.34
CA TRP A 658 -15.97 -10.11 21.14
C TRP A 658 -14.59 -9.48 20.95
N GLY A 659 -14.56 -8.35 20.32
CA GLY A 659 -13.35 -7.57 20.12
C GLY A 659 -13.68 -6.11 19.88
N GLY A 660 -12.66 -5.28 19.84
CA GLY A 660 -12.86 -3.87 19.58
C GLY A 660 -11.55 -3.10 19.59
N ASN A 661 -11.63 -1.84 19.24
CA ASN A 661 -10.50 -0.93 19.22
C ASN A 661 -10.87 0.43 19.78
N LEU A 662 -9.85 1.13 20.26
CA LEU A 662 -9.84 2.55 20.54
C LEU A 662 -8.72 3.14 19.69
N GLY A 663 -9.07 3.97 18.70
CA GLY A 663 -8.14 4.71 17.86
C GLY A 663 -8.03 6.16 18.30
N GLY A 664 -6.81 6.70 18.37
CA GLY A 664 -6.53 8.10 18.60
C GLY A 664 -5.62 8.64 17.50
N SER A 665 -5.92 9.82 16.96
CA SER A 665 -5.06 10.53 16.01
C SER A 665 -4.91 11.96 16.45
N PHE A 666 -3.68 12.45 16.46
CA PHE A 666 -3.31 13.83 16.78
C PHE A 666 -2.53 14.45 15.63
N VAL A 667 -2.96 15.61 15.17
CA VAL A 667 -2.28 16.41 14.15
C VAL A 667 -2.12 17.83 14.65
N GLY A 668 -0.88 18.33 14.68
CA GLY A 668 -0.57 19.68 15.12
C GLY A 668 -0.99 20.74 14.09
N ARG A 669 -0.95 22.02 14.52
CA ARG A 669 -1.09 23.17 13.60
C ARG A 669 -0.09 23.03 12.45
N ARG A 670 -0.55 23.32 11.23
CA ARG A 670 0.24 23.17 10.00
C ARG A 670 -0.02 24.33 9.04
N PRO A 671 0.99 24.70 8.22
CA PRO A 671 0.80 25.65 7.15
C PRO A 671 -0.17 25.08 6.11
N ASP A 672 -1.06 25.93 5.61
CA ASP A 672 -2.00 25.63 4.55
C ASP A 672 -2.28 26.89 3.73
N SER A 673 -2.98 26.78 2.64
CA SER A 673 -3.56 27.89 1.88
C SER A 673 -5.03 27.59 1.66
N ASP A 674 -5.83 28.64 1.43
CA ASP A 674 -7.17 28.45 0.95
C ASP A 674 -7.18 27.79 -0.44
N PHE A 675 -8.33 27.24 -0.85
CA PHE A 675 -8.48 26.59 -2.14
C PHE A 675 -8.18 27.54 -3.32
N LEU A 676 -8.53 28.80 -3.18
CA LEU A 676 -8.30 29.83 -4.21
C LEU A 676 -6.83 30.30 -4.27
N GLY A 677 -5.97 29.86 -3.32
CA GLY A 677 -4.56 30.23 -3.28
C GLY A 677 -4.33 31.71 -2.96
N LEU A 678 -5.31 32.40 -2.40
CA LEU A 678 -5.28 33.84 -2.15
C LEU A 678 -4.41 34.23 -0.95
N GLY A 679 -3.98 33.26 -0.13
CA GLY A 679 -3.17 33.57 1.05
C GLY A 679 -2.54 32.38 1.72
N TYR A 680 -1.55 32.71 2.55
CA TYR A 680 -0.91 31.78 3.48
C TYR A 680 -1.72 31.72 4.77
N ASP A 681 -2.23 30.55 5.10
CA ASP A 681 -2.98 30.32 6.32
C ASP A 681 -2.42 29.12 7.10
N HIS A 682 -3.10 28.78 8.16
CA HIS A 682 -2.73 27.68 9.02
C HIS A 682 -3.96 26.88 9.41
N ALA A 683 -4.04 25.65 8.98
CA ALA A 683 -5.02 24.72 9.54
C ALA A 683 -4.74 24.47 11.03
N ALA A 684 -5.76 24.58 11.85
CA ALA A 684 -5.68 24.34 13.29
C ALA A 684 -5.31 22.88 13.59
N GLY A 685 -4.63 22.67 14.73
CA GLY A 685 -4.38 21.32 15.22
C GLY A 685 -5.65 20.66 15.77
N TYR A 686 -5.74 19.33 15.66
CA TYR A 686 -6.88 18.56 16.15
C TYR A 686 -6.45 17.23 16.77
N ALA A 687 -7.36 16.65 17.55
CA ALA A 687 -7.24 15.29 18.07
C ALA A 687 -8.57 14.56 17.88
N LEU A 688 -8.51 13.37 17.34
CA LEU A 688 -9.66 12.52 17.06
C LEU A 688 -9.60 11.26 17.92
N VAL A 689 -10.78 10.78 18.31
CA VAL A 689 -10.94 9.50 19.00
C VAL A 689 -12.00 8.70 18.25
N ASN A 690 -11.64 7.50 17.83
CA ASN A 690 -12.52 6.55 17.16
C ASN A 690 -12.66 5.28 18.01
N VAL A 691 -13.83 4.68 18.01
CA VAL A 691 -14.13 3.44 18.74
C VAL A 691 -14.88 2.48 17.83
N GLY A 692 -14.36 1.27 17.73
CA GLY A 692 -15.02 0.19 17.00
C GLY A 692 -15.13 -1.06 17.85
N GLY A 693 -16.11 -1.92 17.56
CA GLY A 693 -16.23 -3.18 18.26
C GLY A 693 -17.26 -4.13 17.66
N TRP A 694 -17.13 -5.38 18.05
CA TRP A 694 -18.02 -6.45 17.61
C TRP A 694 -18.28 -7.46 18.72
N TYR A 695 -19.43 -8.11 18.66
CA TYR A 695 -19.86 -9.15 19.60
C TYR A 695 -20.57 -10.29 18.87
N ASN A 696 -20.12 -11.53 19.08
CA ASN A 696 -20.78 -12.71 18.53
C ASN A 696 -21.96 -13.11 19.41
N VAL A 697 -23.17 -12.73 19.04
CA VAL A 697 -24.41 -13.20 19.71
C VAL A 697 -24.65 -14.68 19.44
N HIS A 698 -24.13 -15.18 18.34
CA HIS A 698 -24.15 -16.59 17.93
C HIS A 698 -22.88 -16.85 17.10
N PRO A 699 -22.32 -18.07 17.02
CA PRO A 699 -21.17 -18.39 16.18
C PRO A 699 -21.31 -17.95 14.70
N ARG A 700 -22.54 -17.78 14.23
CA ARG A 700 -22.87 -17.36 12.86
C ARG A 700 -23.34 -15.91 12.75
N ILE A 701 -23.53 -15.20 13.85
CA ILE A 701 -24.12 -13.86 13.88
C ILE A 701 -23.26 -12.95 14.76
N THR A 702 -22.72 -11.90 14.16
CA THR A 702 -21.92 -10.87 14.83
C THR A 702 -22.66 -9.54 14.77
N LEU A 703 -22.86 -8.91 15.91
CA LEU A 703 -23.19 -7.47 16.01
C LEU A 703 -21.91 -6.68 15.94
N TYR A 704 -21.91 -5.54 15.27
CA TYR A 704 -20.78 -4.63 15.28
C TYR A 704 -21.24 -3.17 15.26
N ALA A 705 -20.37 -2.28 15.73
CA ALA A 705 -20.56 -0.85 15.67
C ALA A 705 -19.22 -0.14 15.55
N ASN A 706 -19.23 1.01 14.91
CA ASN A 706 -18.11 1.92 14.76
C ASN A 706 -18.59 3.35 15.03
N ILE A 707 -17.77 4.12 15.74
CA ILE A 707 -17.98 5.55 16.01
C ILE A 707 -16.69 6.27 15.64
N GLU A 708 -16.78 7.20 14.72
CA GLU A 708 -15.71 8.10 14.32
C GLU A 708 -15.93 9.47 14.93
N ASN A 709 -14.83 10.16 15.26
CA ASN A 709 -14.87 11.45 15.94
C ASN A 709 -15.79 11.45 17.18
N LEU A 710 -15.59 10.49 18.09
CA LEU A 710 -16.39 10.27 19.30
C LEU A 710 -16.56 11.55 20.15
N LEU A 711 -15.56 12.44 20.13
CA LEU A 711 -15.58 13.70 20.88
C LEU A 711 -16.34 14.82 20.14
N ASN A 712 -16.90 14.54 18.97
CA ASN A 712 -17.60 15.48 18.10
C ASN A 712 -16.79 16.78 17.88
N ARG A 713 -15.51 16.63 17.56
CA ARG A 713 -14.63 17.78 17.30
C ARG A 713 -14.96 18.40 15.97
N HIS A 714 -15.08 19.74 15.97
CA HIS A 714 -15.07 20.53 14.75
C HIS A 714 -13.62 20.73 14.33
N TYR A 715 -13.26 20.34 13.12
CA TYR A 715 -11.90 20.45 12.58
C TYR A 715 -11.91 20.43 11.06
N GLU A 716 -10.80 20.87 10.49
CA GLU A 716 -10.54 20.84 9.06
C GLU A 716 -9.18 20.15 8.83
N GLU A 717 -9.11 19.25 7.86
CA GLU A 717 -7.83 18.67 7.41
C GLU A 717 -7.22 19.51 6.30
N VAL A 718 -8.05 20.15 5.50
CA VAL A 718 -7.74 21.17 4.50
C VAL A 718 -8.59 22.39 4.82
N VAL A 719 -7.98 23.59 4.83
CA VAL A 719 -8.70 24.83 5.10
C VAL A 719 -9.83 25.01 4.11
N GLY A 720 -11.01 25.38 4.61
CA GLY A 720 -12.24 25.53 3.83
C GLY A 720 -13.07 24.26 3.66
N TYR A 721 -12.61 23.12 4.18
CA TYR A 721 -13.31 21.86 4.04
C TYR A 721 -13.57 21.20 5.41
N PRO A 722 -14.72 21.48 6.05
CA PRO A 722 -15.07 20.90 7.35
C PRO A 722 -15.12 19.38 7.27
N ALA A 723 -14.36 18.72 8.16
CA ALA A 723 -14.32 17.27 8.26
C ALA A 723 -15.59 16.73 8.95
N LEU A 724 -15.81 15.41 8.83
CA LEU A 724 -16.98 14.75 9.41
C LEU A 724 -17.06 14.95 10.93
N PHE A 725 -18.22 15.38 11.42
CA PHE A 725 -18.56 15.39 12.83
C PHE A 725 -18.67 13.96 13.38
N LEU A 726 -19.28 13.80 14.55
CA LEU A 726 -19.55 12.48 15.09
C LEU A 726 -20.33 11.64 14.09
N ASN A 727 -19.69 10.56 13.61
CA ASN A 727 -20.29 9.61 12.69
C ASN A 727 -20.35 8.23 13.35
N PHE A 728 -21.50 7.56 13.29
CA PHE A 728 -21.64 6.21 13.81
C PHE A 728 -22.33 5.28 12.83
N ARG A 729 -21.92 4.02 12.85
CA ARG A 729 -22.55 2.92 12.10
C ARG A 729 -22.71 1.72 13.01
N ALA A 730 -23.79 0.98 12.85
CA ALA A 730 -24.03 -0.29 13.55
C ALA A 730 -24.70 -1.28 12.62
N GLY A 731 -24.38 -2.54 12.75
CA GLY A 731 -24.87 -3.56 11.84
C GLY A 731 -24.74 -5.00 12.32
N LEU A 732 -25.09 -5.88 11.41
CA LEU A 732 -25.10 -7.32 11.56
C LEU A 732 -24.23 -7.96 10.48
N ARG A 733 -23.46 -8.97 10.87
CA ARG A 733 -22.69 -9.82 9.96
C ARG A 733 -23.06 -11.28 10.19
N PHE A 734 -23.32 -11.98 9.11
CA PHE A 734 -23.63 -13.40 9.11
C PHE A 734 -22.49 -14.19 8.48
N ARG A 735 -22.11 -15.30 9.10
CA ARG A 735 -21.11 -16.24 8.61
C ARG A 735 -21.71 -17.64 8.53
N LEU A 736 -21.66 -18.26 7.36
CA LEU A 736 -22.10 -19.63 7.11
C LEU A 736 -20.91 -20.44 6.55
N GLY A 737 -20.71 -21.64 7.04
CA GLY A 737 -19.54 -22.46 6.64
C GLY A 737 -18.24 -21.96 7.28
N GLY A 738 -17.09 -22.26 6.66
CA GLY A 738 -15.78 -21.77 7.11
C GLY A 738 -15.29 -22.42 8.41
N GLY A 739 -15.60 -23.70 8.66
CA GLY A 739 -15.23 -24.41 9.89
C GLY A 739 -14.15 -25.45 9.67
#